data_100825139fd977b2f3165a1fad60b147
#
_entry.id   100825139fd977b2f3165a1fad60b147
#
_cell.length_a   1.000
_cell.length_b   1.000
_cell.length_c   1.000
_cell.angle_alpha   90.00
_cell.angle_beta   90.00
_cell.angle_gamma   90.00
#
_symmetry.space_group_name_H-M   'P 1'
#
loop_
_entity.id
_entity.type
_entity.pdbx_description
1 polymer ?
#
loop_
_entity_poly.entity_id
_entity_poly.type
_entity_poly.pdbx_seq_one_letter_code
_entity_poly.pdbx_strand_id
1 'polypeptide(L)'
;METTTVKNGNEPGRPGILSLIGNTPLVPIRKLNPNPNVEIHAKIEKSNPGGSVKDRIGLWMIEEAERKGELTEGKTILEATSGNTGIGLAMVAAVKGYPLLLAMSEGVSVERRKILAAMGAEFLLTPADRGTDGAIERAYELAAEDPQRFFMPDQFNNPANVLAHYHTTALEIWEQTKGRITHFVATMGTTGTLMGCSKRFRELNPRIRTIGVEPYLGHRIQGLKNLKEAYLPGIYDSAGHDEKVNIEDDAAYEMARRLAREEGFLVGMSSGAAMHVAYELAGQIESGVIVVVLPDGGDRYLSTPLFQVTEPEAVSVKLNFFNSLTRRYEPFEPVSKGSEVTMYSCGPTVHRRPHLGILRRMLADDLVRRTLEFAGYEVKHVVCITDLDDNIIQEAERTGEPIADLCARHEAEFHDDLKALGIKPAEVYARASKSVDDMIALTRALVDKGYAYEKLNSVYFNIGRVKTYGEMSGKDLGKIKIGATVDLDRYDKDDPRDFTLLRRSTLTEMRKGSYYKTEWGNVRPSWHVQCSAMARAHLGDRFDIHTGSVNLIFPHHENELAQSRALSGEPQARFWLHSELVLAGGKKMIDAEGTRVTLPDLLGRGYLPREVRFFLVQTHYRQPVHLKDERLEAARTSLQRLDDFADNLVNVTVAGPQSMDVEGWIGEMKEGFHTAIFDDMNISAALAALFSLVRKVNYLMTQGRLHRDDAGDVLDALRTVDEVLGVLHPPEKLEELPAEIQGVIRRRDAARERKDFDLADEIRDDLAARGYVVEDLPGGTRVKRKN
;
A
#
# COMPACT_ATOMS: atom_id res chain seq x y z
N MET A 1 -14.27 -45.07 -20.82
CA MET A 1 -14.16 -43.90 -19.95
C MET A 1 -15.50 -43.72 -19.25
N GLU A 2 -15.59 -44.37 -18.10
CA GLU A 2 -16.83 -44.35 -17.30
C GLU A 2 -17.05 -42.98 -16.72
N THR A 3 -18.15 -42.34 -17.12
CA THR A 3 -18.66 -41.09 -16.51
C THR A 3 -19.28 -41.46 -15.16
N THR A 4 -18.46 -41.44 -14.11
CA THR A 4 -18.97 -41.49 -12.74
C THR A 4 -19.62 -40.13 -12.47
N THR A 5 -20.93 -40.10 -12.53
CA THR A 5 -21.78 -39.04 -12.02
C THR A 5 -21.57 -38.93 -10.51
N VAL A 6 -20.66 -38.03 -10.09
CA VAL A 6 -20.51 -37.64 -8.69
C VAL A 6 -21.76 -36.84 -8.32
N LYS A 7 -22.66 -37.46 -7.56
CA LYS A 7 -23.82 -36.80 -6.98
C LYS A 7 -23.34 -35.74 -5.97
N ASN A 8 -23.99 -34.58 -6.00
CA ASN A 8 -23.81 -33.45 -5.09
C ASN A 8 -23.47 -33.84 -3.65
N GLY A 9 -22.63 -33.09 -2.98
CA GLY A 9 -21.97 -33.28 -1.68
C GLY A 9 -22.71 -33.78 -0.46
N ASN A 10 -23.90 -34.32 -0.59
CA ASN A 10 -24.59 -35.14 0.40
C ASN A 10 -24.51 -36.61 -0.03
N GLU A 11 -23.38 -37.26 0.11
CA GLU A 11 -23.34 -38.72 0.04
C GLU A 11 -24.16 -39.29 1.21
N PRO A 12 -25.16 -40.16 0.95
CA PRO A 12 -25.88 -40.83 2.00
C PRO A 12 -24.91 -41.83 2.69
N GLY A 13 -24.34 -41.39 3.84
CA GLY A 13 -23.43 -42.24 4.60
C GLY A 13 -22.44 -41.51 5.51
N ARG A 14 -22.26 -40.18 5.35
CA ARG A 14 -21.37 -39.43 6.27
C ARG A 14 -22.05 -39.25 7.64
N PRO A 15 -21.37 -39.61 8.75
CA PRO A 15 -21.97 -39.60 10.08
C PRO A 15 -22.11 -38.15 10.62
N GLY A 16 -23.29 -37.85 11.14
CA GLY A 16 -23.55 -36.67 11.98
C GLY A 16 -23.16 -35.34 11.34
N ILE A 17 -22.36 -34.55 12.07
CA ILE A 17 -21.99 -33.19 11.69
C ILE A 17 -21.19 -33.08 10.37
N LEU A 18 -20.47 -34.14 9.99
CA LEU A 18 -19.68 -34.15 8.74
C LEU A 18 -20.56 -34.07 7.47
N SER A 19 -21.83 -34.49 7.56
CA SER A 19 -22.79 -34.38 6.47
C SER A 19 -23.20 -32.92 6.18
N LEU A 20 -22.93 -31.99 7.08
CA LEU A 20 -23.25 -30.56 6.92
C LEU A 20 -22.12 -29.76 6.25
N ILE A 21 -20.97 -30.40 5.98
CA ILE A 21 -19.84 -29.75 5.32
C ILE A 21 -20.15 -29.56 3.84
N GLY A 22 -20.00 -28.30 3.36
CA GLY A 22 -20.33 -27.96 1.99
C GLY A 22 -21.77 -27.46 1.81
N ASN A 23 -22.20 -27.35 0.56
CA ASN A 23 -23.50 -26.80 0.16
C ASN A 23 -23.83 -25.46 0.85
N THR A 24 -22.82 -24.63 0.99
CA THR A 24 -22.89 -23.33 1.67
C THR A 24 -23.72 -22.33 0.85
N PRO A 25 -24.39 -21.37 1.50
CA PRO A 25 -25.21 -20.38 0.78
C PRO A 25 -24.40 -19.50 -0.16
N LEU A 26 -25.01 -19.13 -1.29
CA LEU A 26 -24.55 -18.07 -2.17
C LEU A 26 -25.56 -16.91 -2.06
N VAL A 27 -25.12 -15.74 -1.57
CA VAL A 27 -25.99 -14.62 -1.20
C VAL A 27 -25.62 -13.37 -1.98
N PRO A 28 -26.60 -12.65 -2.60
CA PRO A 28 -26.27 -11.41 -3.31
C PRO A 28 -25.87 -10.30 -2.35
N ILE A 29 -24.82 -9.57 -2.71
CA ILE A 29 -24.39 -8.31 -2.10
C ILE A 29 -25.13 -7.17 -2.81
N ARG A 30 -25.77 -6.29 -2.05
CA ARG A 30 -26.66 -5.25 -2.62
C ARG A 30 -26.18 -3.83 -2.36
N LYS A 31 -25.83 -3.50 -1.13
CA LYS A 31 -25.38 -2.15 -0.74
C LYS A 31 -23.92 -1.90 -1.10
N LEU A 32 -23.10 -2.93 -0.97
CA LEU A 32 -21.68 -2.92 -1.31
C LEU A 32 -21.45 -3.35 -2.78
N ASN A 33 -22.26 -2.80 -3.68
CA ASN A 33 -22.10 -2.98 -5.13
C ASN A 33 -22.11 -1.61 -5.82
N PRO A 34 -20.97 -1.17 -6.40
CA PRO A 34 -20.84 0.16 -7.00
C PRO A 34 -21.45 0.24 -8.41
N ASN A 35 -21.82 -0.90 -9.04
CA ASN A 35 -22.29 -0.94 -10.43
C ASN A 35 -23.60 -1.74 -10.54
N PRO A 36 -24.72 -1.10 -10.87
CA PRO A 36 -26.02 -1.78 -10.97
C PRO A 36 -26.11 -2.82 -12.11
N ASN A 37 -25.19 -2.80 -13.07
CA ASN A 37 -25.12 -3.77 -14.17
C ASN A 37 -24.31 -5.03 -13.81
N VAL A 38 -23.72 -5.08 -12.62
CA VAL A 38 -22.93 -6.20 -12.10
C VAL A 38 -23.67 -6.83 -10.95
N GLU A 39 -23.71 -8.17 -10.92
CA GLU A 39 -24.17 -8.91 -9.75
C GLU A 39 -22.93 -9.35 -8.93
N ILE A 40 -22.88 -9.04 -7.63
CA ILE A 40 -21.89 -9.59 -6.71
C ILE A 40 -22.59 -10.61 -5.80
N HIS A 41 -22.07 -11.82 -5.75
CA HIS A 41 -22.56 -12.89 -4.89
C HIS A 41 -21.46 -13.36 -3.94
N ALA A 42 -21.78 -13.44 -2.65
CA ALA A 42 -20.90 -13.93 -1.61
C ALA A 42 -21.14 -15.41 -1.35
N LYS A 43 -20.12 -16.25 -1.47
CA LYS A 43 -20.11 -17.66 -1.05
C LYS A 43 -19.76 -17.73 0.42
N ILE A 44 -20.74 -18.06 1.27
CA ILE A 44 -20.67 -17.90 2.73
C ILE A 44 -20.10 -19.17 3.38
N GLU A 45 -18.77 -19.28 3.42
CA GLU A 45 -18.09 -20.47 3.94
C GLU A 45 -18.11 -20.60 5.48
N LYS A 46 -18.46 -19.52 6.20
CA LYS A 46 -18.70 -19.61 7.64
C LYS A 46 -19.88 -20.51 8.01
N SER A 47 -20.73 -20.84 7.04
CA SER A 47 -21.88 -21.73 7.24
C SER A 47 -21.51 -23.20 7.32
N ASN A 48 -20.28 -23.58 7.05
CA ASN A 48 -19.77 -24.89 7.40
C ASN A 48 -19.81 -25.11 8.93
N PRO A 49 -19.98 -26.31 9.42
CA PRO A 49 -20.19 -26.58 10.87
C PRO A 49 -19.01 -26.17 11.76
N GLY A 50 -17.77 -26.27 11.29
CA GLY A 50 -16.59 -25.73 11.96
C GLY A 50 -16.38 -24.23 11.70
N GLY A 51 -17.26 -23.57 10.93
CA GLY A 51 -17.30 -22.13 10.70
C GLY A 51 -16.32 -21.59 9.68
N SER A 52 -15.79 -22.41 8.78
CA SER A 52 -14.88 -21.94 7.74
C SER A 52 -14.80 -22.85 6.51
N VAL A 53 -14.20 -22.30 5.44
CA VAL A 53 -13.86 -23.01 4.20
C VAL A 53 -12.93 -24.22 4.44
N LYS A 54 -12.23 -24.25 5.57
CA LYS A 54 -11.25 -25.28 5.90
C LYS A 54 -11.85 -26.60 6.34
N ASP A 55 -13.13 -26.61 6.71
CA ASP A 55 -13.86 -27.84 7.01
C ASP A 55 -13.88 -28.77 5.80
N ARG A 56 -14.00 -28.19 4.59
CA ARG A 56 -13.97 -28.95 3.32
C ARG A 56 -12.67 -29.72 3.15
N ILE A 57 -11.54 -29.01 3.28
CA ILE A 57 -10.23 -29.63 3.08
C ILE A 57 -9.86 -30.59 4.21
N GLY A 58 -10.27 -30.28 5.46
CA GLY A 58 -10.09 -31.18 6.62
C GLY A 58 -10.74 -32.52 6.35
N LEU A 59 -12.00 -32.54 5.87
CA LEU A 59 -12.71 -33.75 5.52
C LEU A 59 -12.04 -34.47 4.32
N TRP A 60 -11.79 -33.78 3.23
CA TRP A 60 -11.27 -34.40 2.00
C TRP A 60 -9.86 -34.98 2.16
N MET A 61 -8.96 -34.31 2.85
CA MET A 61 -7.61 -34.84 3.10
C MET A 61 -7.64 -36.11 3.93
N ILE A 62 -8.51 -36.17 4.92
CA ILE A 62 -8.65 -37.34 5.77
C ILE A 62 -9.33 -38.50 5.02
N GLU A 63 -10.44 -38.28 4.32
CA GLU A 63 -11.12 -39.33 3.55
C GLU A 63 -10.25 -39.89 2.41
N GLU A 64 -9.47 -39.02 1.75
CA GLU A 64 -8.55 -39.49 0.70
C GLU A 64 -7.39 -40.31 1.27
N ALA A 65 -6.88 -39.94 2.45
CA ALA A 65 -5.83 -40.69 3.13
C ALA A 65 -6.33 -42.07 3.60
N GLU A 66 -7.58 -42.14 4.14
CA GLU A 66 -8.23 -43.42 4.47
C GLU A 66 -8.39 -44.29 3.23
N ARG A 67 -8.88 -43.71 2.13
CA ARG A 67 -9.08 -44.42 0.86
C ARG A 67 -7.78 -45.01 0.28
N LYS A 68 -6.65 -44.27 0.46
CA LYS A 68 -5.33 -44.72 0.04
C LYS A 68 -4.63 -45.67 1.01
N GLY A 69 -5.16 -45.81 2.21
CA GLY A 69 -4.53 -46.62 3.27
C GLY A 69 -3.33 -45.91 3.93
N GLU A 70 -3.17 -44.60 3.71
CA GLU A 70 -2.12 -43.76 4.31
C GLU A 70 -2.46 -43.44 5.78
N LEU A 71 -3.74 -43.25 6.09
CA LEU A 71 -4.29 -43.09 7.44
C LEU A 71 -5.05 -44.34 7.83
N THR A 72 -4.51 -45.07 8.80
CA THR A 72 -5.08 -46.31 9.32
C THR A 72 -5.40 -46.14 10.81
N GLU A 73 -6.20 -47.10 11.34
CA GLU A 73 -6.53 -47.13 12.76
C GLU A 73 -5.23 -47.13 13.61
N GLY A 74 -5.20 -46.32 14.67
CA GLY A 74 -4.06 -46.14 15.57
C GLY A 74 -3.04 -45.10 15.16
N LYS A 75 -3.11 -44.53 13.94
CA LYS A 75 -2.29 -43.37 13.58
C LYS A 75 -2.83 -42.08 14.17
N THR A 76 -1.92 -41.18 14.50
CA THR A 76 -2.20 -39.83 14.95
C THR A 76 -2.11 -38.85 13.77
N ILE A 77 -3.13 -38.03 13.56
CA ILE A 77 -3.08 -36.93 12.59
C ILE A 77 -2.18 -35.85 13.16
N LEU A 78 -1.16 -35.40 12.38
CA LEU A 78 -0.22 -34.35 12.74
C LEU A 78 -0.29 -33.22 11.70
N GLU A 79 -0.57 -32.00 12.12
CA GLU A 79 -0.59 -30.85 11.18
C GLU A 79 -0.05 -29.59 11.84
N ALA A 80 0.67 -28.79 11.05
CA ALA A 80 1.16 -27.48 11.48
C ALA A 80 0.10 -26.40 11.23
N THR A 81 -0.70 -26.09 12.23
CA THR A 81 -1.75 -25.07 12.10
C THR A 81 -2.29 -24.62 13.45
N SER A 82 -2.59 -23.34 13.55
CA SER A 82 -3.28 -22.73 14.71
C SER A 82 -4.64 -22.12 14.35
N GLY A 83 -5.04 -22.26 13.08
CA GLY A 83 -6.20 -21.58 12.52
C GLY A 83 -7.35 -22.51 12.15
N ASN A 84 -8.11 -22.08 11.14
CA ASN A 84 -9.31 -22.76 10.68
C ASN A 84 -9.07 -24.22 10.22
N THR A 85 -7.90 -24.52 9.67
CA THR A 85 -7.56 -25.90 9.28
C THR A 85 -7.50 -26.82 10.50
N GLY A 86 -6.91 -26.35 11.60
CA GLY A 86 -6.89 -27.10 12.86
C GLY A 86 -8.29 -27.40 13.38
N ILE A 87 -9.23 -26.46 13.29
CA ILE A 87 -10.63 -26.65 13.70
C ILE A 87 -11.32 -27.67 12.79
N GLY A 88 -11.15 -27.57 11.47
CA GLY A 88 -11.71 -28.53 10.53
C GLY A 88 -11.18 -29.97 10.77
N LEU A 89 -9.85 -30.09 10.96
CA LEU A 89 -9.23 -31.39 11.28
C LEU A 89 -9.68 -31.91 12.63
N ALA A 90 -9.79 -31.06 13.67
CA ALA A 90 -10.24 -31.49 14.99
C ALA A 90 -11.69 -32.05 14.97
N MET A 91 -12.58 -31.38 14.25
CA MET A 91 -13.94 -31.83 14.04
C MET A 91 -13.99 -33.21 13.34
N VAL A 92 -13.23 -33.35 12.25
CA VAL A 92 -13.20 -34.64 11.51
C VAL A 92 -12.55 -35.73 12.33
N ALA A 93 -11.44 -35.45 13.01
CA ALA A 93 -10.74 -36.40 13.89
C ALA A 93 -11.63 -36.87 15.04
N ALA A 94 -12.33 -35.95 15.71
CA ALA A 94 -13.27 -36.31 16.81
C ALA A 94 -14.39 -37.24 16.34
N VAL A 95 -14.98 -36.99 15.15
CA VAL A 95 -16.07 -37.85 14.63
C VAL A 95 -15.57 -39.22 14.16
N LYS A 96 -14.36 -39.24 13.55
CA LYS A 96 -13.78 -40.51 13.02
C LYS A 96 -12.96 -41.29 14.04
N GLY A 97 -12.70 -40.75 15.22
CA GLY A 97 -11.98 -41.41 16.31
C GLY A 97 -10.45 -41.40 16.18
N TYR A 98 -9.87 -40.48 15.41
CA TYR A 98 -8.41 -40.32 15.29
C TYR A 98 -7.84 -39.39 16.35
N PRO A 99 -6.70 -39.74 16.99
CA PRO A 99 -5.93 -38.77 17.76
C PRO A 99 -5.42 -37.64 16.87
N LEU A 100 -5.41 -36.40 17.37
CA LEU A 100 -4.94 -35.23 16.65
C LEU A 100 -3.88 -34.49 17.46
N LEU A 101 -2.71 -34.24 16.84
CA LEU A 101 -1.62 -33.45 17.36
C LEU A 101 -1.40 -32.24 16.44
N LEU A 102 -1.54 -31.02 16.98
CA LEU A 102 -1.35 -29.76 16.23
C LEU A 102 -0.08 -29.08 16.66
N ALA A 103 0.86 -28.88 15.71
CA ALA A 103 2.05 -28.07 15.90
C ALA A 103 1.70 -26.59 15.71
N MET A 104 2.04 -25.74 16.70
CA MET A 104 1.77 -24.31 16.64
C MET A 104 2.71 -23.50 17.52
N SER A 105 2.90 -22.21 17.17
CA SER A 105 3.68 -21.28 17.96
C SER A 105 3.03 -21.00 19.33
N GLU A 106 3.84 -20.85 20.37
CA GLU A 106 3.40 -20.42 21.71
C GLU A 106 2.68 -19.07 21.70
N GLY A 107 2.96 -18.21 20.69
CA GLY A 107 2.30 -16.91 20.52
C GLY A 107 0.84 -16.97 20.06
N VAL A 108 0.28 -18.17 19.80
CA VAL A 108 -1.12 -18.34 19.44
C VAL A 108 -2.03 -18.04 20.63
N SER A 109 -3.14 -17.32 20.41
CA SER A 109 -4.07 -16.91 21.45
C SER A 109 -4.63 -18.08 22.26
N VAL A 110 -4.86 -17.84 23.56
CA VAL A 110 -5.37 -18.86 24.48
C VAL A 110 -6.76 -19.34 24.06
N GLU A 111 -7.60 -18.47 23.50
CA GLU A 111 -8.95 -18.79 23.03
C GLU A 111 -8.91 -19.85 21.92
N ARG A 112 -8.02 -19.72 20.96
CA ARG A 112 -7.85 -20.71 19.87
C ARG A 112 -7.42 -22.06 20.40
N ARG A 113 -6.47 -22.08 21.33
CA ARG A 113 -6.04 -23.32 21.98
C ARG A 113 -7.18 -23.97 22.75
N LYS A 114 -8.02 -23.18 23.44
CA LYS A 114 -9.19 -23.69 24.17
C LYS A 114 -10.23 -24.34 23.24
N ILE A 115 -10.51 -23.72 22.08
CA ILE A 115 -11.45 -24.31 21.09
C ILE A 115 -10.93 -25.66 20.58
N LEU A 116 -9.67 -25.74 20.21
CA LEU A 116 -9.05 -26.96 19.68
C LEU A 116 -8.95 -28.05 20.76
N ALA A 117 -8.58 -27.70 22.00
CA ALA A 117 -8.56 -28.62 23.14
C ALA A 117 -9.95 -29.17 23.46
N ALA A 118 -11.00 -28.36 23.38
CA ALA A 118 -12.37 -28.81 23.60
C ALA A 118 -12.84 -29.82 22.55
N MET A 119 -12.22 -29.86 21.38
CA MET A 119 -12.45 -30.88 20.34
C MET A 119 -11.49 -32.08 20.44
N GLY A 120 -10.66 -32.18 21.49
CA GLY A 120 -9.76 -33.30 21.74
C GLY A 120 -8.38 -33.22 21.08
N ALA A 121 -8.00 -32.06 20.55
CA ALA A 121 -6.66 -31.88 19.96
C ALA A 121 -5.58 -31.75 21.05
N GLU A 122 -4.43 -32.40 20.84
CA GLU A 122 -3.19 -32.19 21.58
C GLU A 122 -2.31 -31.18 20.87
N PHE A 123 -1.35 -30.54 21.59
CA PHE A 123 -0.53 -29.48 21.08
C PHE A 123 0.96 -29.77 21.18
N LEU A 124 1.66 -29.51 20.09
CA LEU A 124 3.12 -29.39 20.04
C LEU A 124 3.47 -27.90 19.90
N LEU A 125 3.90 -27.28 21.01
CA LEU A 125 4.22 -25.87 21.04
C LEU A 125 5.65 -25.63 20.57
N THR A 126 5.84 -24.60 19.72
CA THR A 126 7.16 -24.17 19.23
C THR A 126 7.45 -22.72 19.67
N PRO A 127 8.73 -22.29 19.78
CA PRO A 127 9.08 -20.96 20.22
C PRO A 127 8.37 -19.84 19.44
N ALA A 128 7.92 -18.80 20.15
CA ALA A 128 7.12 -17.73 19.56
C ALA A 128 7.84 -16.94 18.47
N ASP A 129 9.16 -16.78 18.59
CA ASP A 129 10.04 -16.08 17.64
C ASP A 129 10.18 -16.79 16.29
N ARG A 130 9.95 -18.10 16.24
CA ARG A 130 9.96 -18.89 14.99
C ARG A 130 8.62 -18.92 14.26
N GLY A 131 7.57 -18.39 14.87
CA GLY A 131 6.25 -18.24 14.28
C GLY A 131 5.65 -19.53 13.70
N THR A 132 4.93 -19.39 12.59
CA THR A 132 4.29 -20.54 11.90
C THR A 132 5.33 -21.44 11.22
N ASP A 133 6.43 -20.89 10.72
CA ASP A 133 7.42 -21.67 9.99
C ASP A 133 8.17 -22.63 10.92
N GLY A 134 8.43 -22.25 12.17
CA GLY A 134 8.99 -23.15 13.16
C GLY A 134 8.03 -24.31 13.52
N ALA A 135 6.72 -24.09 13.50
CA ALA A 135 5.74 -25.15 13.69
C ALA A 135 5.67 -26.10 12.50
N ILE A 136 5.78 -25.59 11.27
CA ILE A 136 5.83 -26.38 10.03
C ILE A 136 7.08 -27.29 10.06
N GLU A 137 8.25 -26.71 10.26
CA GLU A 137 9.50 -27.47 10.32
C GLU A 137 9.43 -28.61 11.35
N ARG A 138 8.94 -28.31 12.56
CA ARG A 138 8.85 -29.31 13.63
C ARG A 138 7.82 -30.41 13.34
N ALA A 139 6.72 -30.10 12.67
CA ALA A 139 5.76 -31.12 12.23
C ALA A 139 6.36 -32.06 11.17
N TYR A 140 7.10 -31.51 10.19
CA TYR A 140 7.80 -32.34 9.20
C TYR A 140 8.87 -33.25 9.82
N GLU A 141 9.67 -32.72 10.77
CA GLU A 141 10.65 -33.50 11.49
C GLU A 141 9.99 -34.68 12.20
N LEU A 142 8.93 -34.42 12.99
CA LEU A 142 8.26 -35.43 13.78
C LEU A 142 7.57 -36.50 12.90
N ALA A 143 6.97 -36.08 11.78
CA ALA A 143 6.38 -37.01 10.82
C ALA A 143 7.44 -37.92 10.16
N ALA A 144 8.64 -37.38 9.92
CA ALA A 144 9.76 -38.14 9.37
C ALA A 144 10.41 -39.06 10.41
N GLU A 145 10.45 -38.67 11.70
CA GLU A 145 10.99 -39.50 12.80
C GLU A 145 10.17 -40.77 13.04
N ASP A 146 8.84 -40.67 12.93
CA ASP A 146 7.95 -41.84 13.18
C ASP A 146 6.76 -41.88 12.17
N PRO A 147 6.98 -42.28 10.92
CA PRO A 147 5.97 -42.31 9.87
C PRO A 147 4.91 -43.41 10.09
N GLN A 148 5.16 -44.39 11.00
CA GLN A 148 4.20 -45.40 11.35
C GLN A 148 3.15 -44.86 12.33
N ARG A 149 3.54 -43.92 13.17
CA ARG A 149 2.66 -43.31 14.18
C ARG A 149 1.88 -42.12 13.63
N PHE A 150 2.51 -41.29 12.78
CA PHE A 150 1.93 -40.07 12.32
C PHE A 150 1.47 -40.13 10.88
N PHE A 151 0.33 -39.49 10.61
CA PHE A 151 -0.10 -39.12 9.27
C PHE A 151 -0.19 -37.61 9.21
N MET A 152 0.53 -36.98 8.26
CA MET A 152 0.51 -35.54 8.05
C MET A 152 -0.35 -35.21 6.84
N PRO A 153 -1.51 -34.52 7.02
CA PRO A 153 -2.35 -34.06 5.92
C PRO A 153 -1.64 -33.12 4.96
N ASP A 154 -0.71 -32.30 5.45
CA ASP A 154 0.11 -31.37 4.67
C ASP A 154 -0.71 -30.47 3.73
N GLN A 155 -1.49 -29.59 4.32
CA GLN A 155 -2.43 -28.73 3.60
C GLN A 155 -1.81 -27.90 2.47
N PHE A 156 -0.49 -27.67 2.49
CA PHE A 156 0.21 -26.86 1.49
C PHE A 156 0.63 -27.65 0.25
N ASN A 157 0.79 -28.98 0.38
CA ASN A 157 1.30 -29.81 -0.70
C ASN A 157 0.31 -30.91 -1.13
N ASN A 158 -0.73 -31.17 -0.34
CA ASN A 158 -1.66 -32.24 -0.61
C ASN A 158 -2.67 -31.89 -1.73
N PRO A 159 -2.68 -32.63 -2.85
CA PRO A 159 -3.64 -32.40 -3.93
C PRO A 159 -5.11 -32.53 -3.51
N ALA A 160 -5.40 -33.28 -2.42
CA ALA A 160 -6.76 -33.41 -1.90
C ALA A 160 -7.36 -32.06 -1.45
N ASN A 161 -6.52 -31.10 -1.06
CA ASN A 161 -6.96 -29.72 -0.80
C ASN A 161 -7.56 -29.06 -2.06
N VAL A 162 -6.91 -29.19 -3.19
CA VAL A 162 -7.41 -28.69 -4.49
C VAL A 162 -8.67 -29.46 -4.92
N LEU A 163 -8.65 -30.79 -4.78
CA LEU A 163 -9.77 -31.65 -5.17
C LEU A 163 -11.04 -31.35 -4.36
N ALA A 164 -10.92 -31.03 -3.08
CA ALA A 164 -12.05 -30.61 -2.25
C ALA A 164 -12.83 -29.45 -2.87
N HIS A 165 -12.14 -28.42 -3.34
CA HIS A 165 -12.77 -27.26 -3.97
C HIS A 165 -13.19 -27.51 -5.42
N TYR A 166 -12.43 -28.33 -6.14
CA TYR A 166 -12.77 -28.74 -7.50
C TYR A 166 -14.09 -29.51 -7.59
N HIS A 167 -14.30 -30.44 -6.64
CA HIS A 167 -15.48 -31.30 -6.63
C HIS A 167 -16.67 -30.75 -5.84
N THR A 168 -16.46 -29.75 -4.96
CA THR A 168 -17.55 -29.20 -4.15
C THR A 168 -17.77 -27.72 -4.41
N THR A 169 -16.92 -26.82 -3.91
CA THR A 169 -17.09 -25.37 -3.94
C THR A 169 -17.38 -24.84 -5.34
N ALA A 170 -16.60 -25.27 -6.34
CA ALA A 170 -16.74 -24.82 -7.72
C ALA A 170 -18.08 -25.28 -8.33
N LEU A 171 -18.48 -26.52 -8.09
CA LEU A 171 -19.74 -27.06 -8.60
C LEU A 171 -20.94 -26.40 -7.92
N GLU A 172 -20.89 -26.23 -6.61
CA GLU A 172 -21.93 -25.49 -5.86
C GLU A 172 -22.12 -24.07 -6.44
N ILE A 173 -21.04 -23.33 -6.67
CA ILE A 173 -21.09 -21.97 -7.25
C ILE A 173 -21.66 -22.03 -8.68
N TRP A 174 -21.22 -22.97 -9.49
CA TRP A 174 -21.73 -23.12 -10.86
C TRP A 174 -23.25 -23.39 -10.88
N GLU A 175 -23.72 -24.30 -10.05
CA GLU A 175 -25.15 -24.64 -9.94
C GLU A 175 -25.95 -23.46 -9.37
N GLN A 176 -25.49 -22.84 -8.28
CA GLN A 176 -26.16 -21.72 -7.61
C GLN A 176 -26.25 -20.48 -8.51
N THR A 177 -25.25 -20.24 -9.35
CA THR A 177 -25.28 -19.17 -10.36
C THR A 177 -25.99 -19.56 -11.65
N LYS A 178 -26.42 -20.84 -11.79
CA LYS A 178 -26.95 -21.41 -13.04
C LYS A 178 -25.99 -21.21 -14.22
N GLY A 179 -24.68 -21.33 -13.98
CA GLY A 179 -23.63 -21.14 -14.97
C GLY A 179 -23.41 -19.70 -15.42
N ARG A 180 -24.02 -18.68 -14.76
CA ARG A 180 -23.88 -17.26 -15.13
C ARG A 180 -22.62 -16.60 -14.61
N ILE A 181 -21.87 -17.25 -13.74
CA ILE A 181 -20.63 -16.68 -13.19
C ILE A 181 -19.68 -16.25 -14.32
N THR A 182 -19.13 -15.03 -14.20
CA THR A 182 -18.13 -14.47 -15.11
C THR A 182 -16.78 -14.22 -14.45
N HIS A 183 -16.79 -13.92 -13.15
CA HIS A 183 -15.58 -13.64 -12.36
C HIS A 183 -15.64 -14.36 -11.02
N PHE A 184 -14.51 -14.94 -10.62
CA PHE A 184 -14.34 -15.63 -9.36
C PHE A 184 -13.23 -14.96 -8.56
N VAL A 185 -13.49 -14.57 -7.32
CA VAL A 185 -12.52 -13.92 -6.43
C VAL A 185 -12.32 -14.77 -5.18
N ALA A 186 -11.07 -15.15 -4.92
CA ALA A 186 -10.68 -15.91 -3.73
C ALA A 186 -9.32 -15.47 -3.20
N THR A 187 -9.17 -15.49 -1.87
CA THR A 187 -7.93 -15.15 -1.18
C THR A 187 -6.91 -16.27 -1.20
N MET A 188 -5.63 -15.91 -1.14
CA MET A 188 -4.48 -16.81 -1.22
C MET A 188 -3.88 -17.08 0.17
N GLY A 189 -4.18 -18.26 0.72
CA GLY A 189 -3.51 -18.84 1.87
C GLY A 189 -2.75 -20.10 1.45
N THR A 190 -3.36 -21.29 1.57
CA THR A 190 -2.83 -22.54 0.97
C THR A 190 -2.99 -22.58 -0.56
N THR A 191 -3.74 -21.66 -1.13
CA THR A 191 -4.13 -21.55 -2.54
C THR A 191 -5.15 -22.59 -3.04
N GLY A 192 -5.47 -23.59 -2.25
CA GLY A 192 -6.34 -24.69 -2.66
C GLY A 192 -7.71 -24.29 -3.19
N THR A 193 -8.37 -23.30 -2.54
CA THR A 193 -9.67 -22.76 -3.00
C THR A 193 -9.56 -22.14 -4.39
N LEU A 194 -8.56 -21.28 -4.59
CA LEU A 194 -8.32 -20.63 -5.88
C LEU A 194 -8.01 -21.68 -6.95
N MET A 195 -7.04 -22.56 -6.71
CA MET A 195 -6.60 -23.56 -7.68
C MET A 195 -7.71 -24.55 -8.05
N GLY A 196 -8.44 -25.07 -7.05
CA GLY A 196 -9.51 -26.04 -7.27
C GLY A 196 -10.68 -25.44 -8.05
N CYS A 197 -11.14 -24.26 -7.65
CA CYS A 197 -12.22 -23.56 -8.34
C CYS A 197 -11.81 -23.14 -9.76
N SER A 198 -10.63 -22.51 -9.91
CA SER A 198 -10.14 -22.08 -11.21
C SER A 198 -10.00 -23.22 -12.21
N LYS A 199 -9.44 -24.35 -11.78
CA LYS A 199 -9.33 -25.55 -12.62
C LYS A 199 -10.72 -26.00 -13.10
N ARG A 200 -11.69 -26.10 -12.20
CA ARG A 200 -13.04 -26.56 -12.52
C ARG A 200 -13.78 -25.56 -13.41
N PHE A 201 -13.68 -24.27 -13.13
CA PHE A 201 -14.33 -23.24 -13.94
C PHE A 201 -13.76 -23.17 -15.36
N ARG A 202 -12.45 -23.35 -15.52
CA ARG A 202 -11.81 -23.38 -16.85
C ARG A 202 -12.32 -24.53 -17.70
N GLU A 203 -12.65 -25.69 -17.08
CA GLU A 203 -13.29 -26.83 -17.77
C GLU A 203 -14.77 -26.56 -18.12
N LEU A 204 -15.51 -25.89 -17.23
CA LEU A 204 -16.92 -25.61 -17.41
C LEU A 204 -17.16 -24.46 -18.39
N ASN A 205 -16.42 -23.39 -18.27
CA ASN A 205 -16.46 -22.23 -19.16
C ASN A 205 -15.12 -21.46 -19.10
N PRO A 206 -14.26 -21.58 -20.11
CA PRO A 206 -12.94 -20.96 -20.11
C PRO A 206 -12.95 -19.41 -20.18
N ARG A 207 -14.11 -18.79 -20.30
CA ARG A 207 -14.28 -17.32 -20.23
C ARG A 207 -14.43 -16.79 -18.81
N ILE A 208 -14.62 -17.66 -17.82
CA ILE A 208 -14.66 -17.23 -16.41
C ILE A 208 -13.27 -16.76 -16.01
N ARG A 209 -13.16 -15.53 -15.54
CA ARG A 209 -11.92 -14.96 -15.03
C ARG A 209 -11.77 -15.28 -13.54
N THR A 210 -10.59 -15.71 -13.15
CA THR A 210 -10.28 -16.13 -11.79
C THR A 210 -9.20 -15.23 -11.19
N ILE A 211 -9.51 -14.59 -10.06
CA ILE A 211 -8.70 -13.58 -9.41
C ILE A 211 -8.26 -14.07 -8.03
N GLY A 212 -6.96 -14.16 -7.83
CA GLY A 212 -6.34 -14.43 -6.56
C GLY A 212 -6.04 -13.15 -5.79
N VAL A 213 -6.43 -13.08 -4.51
CA VAL A 213 -6.15 -11.94 -3.64
C VAL A 213 -5.02 -12.29 -2.69
N GLU A 214 -3.90 -11.59 -2.82
CA GLU A 214 -2.68 -11.75 -2.02
C GLU A 214 -2.45 -10.50 -1.17
N PRO A 215 -2.10 -10.60 0.10
CA PRO A 215 -1.74 -9.42 0.91
C PRO A 215 -0.36 -8.90 0.51
N TYR A 216 -0.07 -7.63 0.80
CA TYR A 216 1.29 -7.10 0.69
C TYR A 216 2.25 -7.75 1.70
N LEU A 217 3.54 -7.57 1.49
CA LEU A 217 4.59 -8.05 2.40
C LEU A 217 4.44 -7.42 3.80
N GLY A 218 4.63 -8.22 4.86
CA GLY A 218 4.51 -7.76 6.25
C GLY A 218 3.08 -7.58 6.76
N HIS A 219 2.10 -8.15 6.06
CA HIS A 219 0.68 -8.05 6.41
C HIS A 219 0.31 -8.71 7.75
N ARG A 220 -0.86 -8.31 8.27
CA ARG A 220 -1.46 -8.87 9.48
C ARG A 220 -2.79 -9.61 9.22
N ILE A 221 -3.15 -9.81 7.95
CA ILE A 221 -4.38 -10.50 7.56
C ILE A 221 -4.24 -12.00 7.85
N GLN A 222 -4.90 -12.46 8.90
CA GLN A 222 -4.81 -13.86 9.32
C GLN A 222 -5.44 -14.80 8.28
N GLY A 223 -4.76 -15.91 8.00
CA GLY A 223 -5.21 -16.91 7.04
C GLY A 223 -4.77 -16.68 5.60
N LEU A 224 -4.19 -15.52 5.28
CA LEU A 224 -3.54 -15.24 4.01
C LEU A 224 -2.02 -15.40 4.12
N LYS A 225 -1.39 -15.55 2.97
CA LYS A 225 0.06 -15.58 2.83
C LYS A 225 0.49 -14.77 1.61
N ASN A 226 1.58 -14.00 1.75
CA ASN A 226 2.29 -13.50 0.59
C ASN A 226 3.26 -14.57 0.12
N LEU A 227 3.17 -14.97 -1.15
CA LEU A 227 3.96 -16.08 -1.72
C LEU A 227 5.48 -15.80 -1.78
N LYS A 228 5.91 -14.56 -1.49
CA LYS A 228 7.33 -14.20 -1.41
C LYS A 228 7.90 -14.30 0.00
N GLU A 229 7.05 -14.28 1.02
CA GLU A 229 7.45 -14.34 2.45
C GLU A 229 7.34 -15.74 3.05
N ALA A 230 6.47 -16.58 2.51
CA ALA A 230 6.19 -17.91 3.02
C ALA A 230 6.77 -19.00 2.10
N TYR A 231 6.82 -20.22 2.62
CA TYR A 231 7.02 -21.40 1.77
C TYR A 231 5.95 -21.43 0.68
N LEU A 232 6.38 -21.48 -0.58
CA LEU A 232 5.47 -21.58 -1.72
C LEU A 232 4.70 -22.90 -1.64
N PRO A 233 3.35 -22.89 -1.56
CA PRO A 233 2.59 -24.12 -1.54
C PRO A 233 2.85 -24.95 -2.80
N GLY A 234 3.13 -26.26 -2.64
CA GLY A 234 3.38 -27.15 -3.78
C GLY A 234 2.14 -27.37 -4.66
N ILE A 235 0.95 -27.08 -4.14
CA ILE A 235 -0.30 -27.10 -4.91
C ILE A 235 -0.57 -25.82 -5.72
N TYR A 236 0.26 -24.80 -5.57
CA TYR A 236 0.11 -23.54 -6.30
C TYR A 236 0.67 -23.64 -7.71
N ASP A 237 -0.14 -23.24 -8.68
CA ASP A 237 0.26 -23.06 -10.08
C ASP A 237 0.00 -21.61 -10.49
N SER A 238 1.05 -20.90 -10.85
CA SER A 238 0.94 -19.49 -11.29
C SER A 238 0.17 -19.32 -12.60
N ALA A 239 0.06 -20.35 -13.43
CA ALA A 239 -0.77 -20.39 -14.63
C ALA A 239 -2.21 -20.86 -14.32
N GLY A 240 -2.48 -21.27 -13.08
CA GLY A 240 -3.77 -21.80 -12.65
C GLY A 240 -4.87 -20.76 -12.44
N HIS A 241 -4.56 -19.46 -12.51
CA HIS A 241 -5.52 -18.34 -12.37
C HIS A 241 -5.17 -17.24 -13.38
N ASP A 242 -6.09 -16.30 -13.62
CA ASP A 242 -5.93 -15.27 -14.65
C ASP A 242 -5.29 -13.99 -14.13
N GLU A 243 -5.54 -13.65 -12.87
CA GLU A 243 -5.07 -12.39 -12.28
C GLU A 243 -4.74 -12.55 -10.79
N LYS A 244 -3.75 -11.77 -10.32
CA LYS A 244 -3.39 -11.67 -8.91
C LYS A 244 -3.41 -10.20 -8.49
N VAL A 245 -4.17 -9.88 -7.44
CA VAL A 245 -4.35 -8.53 -6.91
C VAL A 245 -3.82 -8.50 -5.48
N ASN A 246 -2.95 -7.51 -5.17
CA ASN A 246 -2.45 -7.31 -3.83
C ASN A 246 -3.38 -6.37 -3.03
N ILE A 247 -3.50 -6.63 -1.72
CA ILE A 247 -4.36 -5.88 -0.81
C ILE A 247 -3.64 -5.46 0.46
N GLU A 248 -3.99 -4.27 0.96
CA GLU A 248 -3.54 -3.73 2.24
C GLU A 248 -4.44 -4.22 3.39
N ASP A 249 -3.87 -4.29 4.60
CA ASP A 249 -4.56 -4.69 5.80
C ASP A 249 -5.79 -3.82 6.07
N ASP A 250 -5.62 -2.50 5.97
CA ASP A 250 -6.68 -1.55 6.30
C ASP A 250 -7.86 -1.61 5.34
N ALA A 251 -7.59 -1.79 4.05
CA ALA A 251 -8.64 -1.99 3.05
C ALA A 251 -9.44 -3.28 3.32
N ALA A 252 -8.75 -4.36 3.70
CA ALA A 252 -9.38 -5.62 4.06
C ALA A 252 -10.22 -5.48 5.34
N TYR A 253 -9.68 -4.82 6.37
CA TYR A 253 -10.37 -4.63 7.65
C TYR A 253 -11.59 -3.73 7.51
N GLU A 254 -11.46 -2.61 6.82
CA GLU A 254 -12.59 -1.71 6.63
C GLU A 254 -13.69 -2.36 5.79
N MET A 255 -13.36 -3.10 4.75
CA MET A 255 -14.36 -3.82 3.97
C MET A 255 -15.05 -4.91 4.80
N ALA A 256 -14.36 -5.62 5.70
CA ALA A 256 -14.99 -6.57 6.62
C ALA A 256 -15.95 -5.87 7.60
N ARG A 257 -15.60 -4.69 8.11
CA ARG A 257 -16.48 -3.86 8.95
C ARG A 257 -17.69 -3.35 8.17
N ARG A 258 -17.50 -2.93 6.93
CA ARG A 258 -18.58 -2.50 6.04
C ARG A 258 -19.53 -3.65 5.72
N LEU A 259 -19.03 -4.86 5.46
CA LEU A 259 -19.85 -6.05 5.30
C LEU A 259 -20.75 -6.30 6.52
N ALA A 260 -20.21 -6.12 7.73
CA ALA A 260 -20.98 -6.26 8.96
C ALA A 260 -22.04 -5.15 9.11
N ARG A 261 -21.67 -3.88 8.91
CA ARG A 261 -22.56 -2.73 9.16
C ARG A 261 -23.60 -2.51 8.05
N GLU A 262 -23.22 -2.74 6.80
CA GLU A 262 -24.07 -2.40 5.65
C GLU A 262 -24.84 -3.60 5.10
N GLU A 263 -24.23 -4.80 5.12
CA GLU A 263 -24.83 -6.03 4.58
C GLU A 263 -25.22 -7.06 5.65
N GLY A 264 -24.82 -6.86 6.92
CA GLY A 264 -25.12 -7.76 8.02
C GLY A 264 -24.22 -9.01 8.08
N PHE A 265 -23.12 -9.07 7.31
CA PHE A 265 -22.19 -10.20 7.30
C PHE A 265 -21.04 -9.97 8.28
N LEU A 266 -21.11 -10.55 9.47
CA LEU A 266 -19.97 -10.62 10.39
C LEU A 266 -18.99 -11.68 9.89
N VAL A 267 -17.87 -11.26 9.28
CA VAL A 267 -16.89 -12.11 8.60
C VAL A 267 -15.46 -11.74 8.98
N GLY A 268 -14.51 -12.64 8.69
CA GLY A 268 -13.10 -12.47 9.01
C GLY A 268 -12.36 -11.51 8.07
N MET A 269 -11.08 -11.24 8.40
CA MET A 269 -10.18 -10.32 7.66
C MET A 269 -10.02 -10.73 6.20
N SER A 270 -9.85 -12.02 5.93
CA SER A 270 -9.70 -12.56 4.57
C SER A 270 -10.96 -12.40 3.72
N SER A 271 -12.13 -12.42 4.36
CA SER A 271 -13.40 -12.13 3.69
C SER A 271 -13.50 -10.68 3.25
N GLY A 272 -13.04 -9.75 4.10
CA GLY A 272 -12.94 -8.33 3.75
C GLY A 272 -11.96 -8.10 2.59
N ALA A 273 -10.82 -8.78 2.62
CA ALA A 273 -9.84 -8.74 1.53
C ALA A 273 -10.43 -9.17 0.19
N ALA A 274 -11.12 -10.31 0.16
CA ALA A 274 -11.78 -10.80 -1.06
C ALA A 274 -12.87 -9.86 -1.55
N MET A 275 -13.71 -9.35 -0.63
CA MET A 275 -14.82 -8.47 -0.98
C MET A 275 -14.34 -7.09 -1.46
N HIS A 276 -13.25 -6.55 -0.92
CA HIS A 276 -12.66 -5.30 -1.42
C HIS A 276 -12.27 -5.41 -2.89
N VAL A 277 -11.60 -6.49 -3.27
CA VAL A 277 -11.22 -6.74 -4.67
C VAL A 277 -12.45 -6.96 -5.55
N ALA A 278 -13.48 -7.66 -5.05
CA ALA A 278 -14.73 -7.83 -5.78
C ALA A 278 -15.49 -6.50 -5.99
N TYR A 279 -15.47 -5.62 -4.99
CA TYR A 279 -16.04 -4.27 -5.06
C TYR A 279 -15.32 -3.39 -6.10
N GLU A 280 -13.99 -3.37 -6.07
CA GLU A 280 -13.17 -2.65 -7.05
C GLU A 280 -13.39 -3.17 -8.48
N LEU A 281 -13.41 -4.50 -8.64
CA LEU A 281 -13.65 -5.16 -9.92
C LEU A 281 -15.03 -4.80 -10.48
N ALA A 282 -16.06 -4.79 -9.62
CA ALA A 282 -17.42 -4.42 -10.06
C ALA A 282 -17.50 -2.99 -10.61
N GLY A 283 -16.70 -2.06 -10.06
CA GLY A 283 -16.60 -0.70 -10.59
C GLY A 283 -15.84 -0.58 -11.91
N GLN A 284 -15.10 -1.61 -12.33
CA GLN A 284 -14.22 -1.58 -13.51
C GLN A 284 -14.82 -2.31 -14.72
N ILE A 285 -15.75 -3.24 -14.53
CA ILE A 285 -16.37 -4.01 -15.61
C ILE A 285 -17.72 -3.43 -15.98
N GLU A 286 -18.12 -3.56 -17.25
CA GLU A 286 -19.40 -3.05 -17.76
C GLU A 286 -20.59 -3.84 -17.22
N SER A 287 -20.46 -5.17 -17.17
CA SER A 287 -21.48 -6.10 -16.67
C SER A 287 -20.87 -7.46 -16.33
N GLY A 288 -21.53 -8.23 -15.47
CA GLY A 288 -21.07 -9.58 -15.12
C GLY A 288 -21.67 -10.09 -13.83
N VAL A 289 -21.31 -11.35 -13.51
CA VAL A 289 -21.64 -12.02 -12.25
C VAL A 289 -20.32 -12.36 -11.55
N ILE A 290 -20.02 -11.63 -10.47
CA ILE A 290 -18.86 -11.84 -9.63
C ILE A 290 -19.25 -12.75 -8.47
N VAL A 291 -18.51 -13.82 -8.24
CA VAL A 291 -18.62 -14.62 -7.03
C VAL A 291 -17.37 -14.43 -6.18
N VAL A 292 -17.56 -13.98 -4.95
CA VAL A 292 -16.52 -13.80 -3.96
C VAL A 292 -16.66 -14.81 -2.82
N VAL A 293 -15.55 -15.45 -2.45
CA VAL A 293 -15.57 -16.39 -1.32
C VAL A 293 -15.33 -15.62 -0.02
N LEU A 294 -16.22 -15.79 0.97
CA LEU A 294 -16.06 -15.30 2.34
C LEU A 294 -15.66 -16.48 3.23
N PRO A 295 -14.34 -16.65 3.52
CA PRO A 295 -13.80 -17.92 4.04
C PRO A 295 -14.26 -18.31 5.43
N ASP A 296 -14.53 -17.34 6.34
CA ASP A 296 -14.87 -17.61 7.75
C ASP A 296 -15.68 -16.50 8.40
N GLY A 297 -16.11 -16.75 9.65
CA GLY A 297 -16.86 -15.80 10.47
C GLY A 297 -15.98 -14.80 11.22
N GLY A 298 -16.55 -13.62 11.52
CA GLY A 298 -15.88 -12.54 12.25
C GLY A 298 -15.80 -12.75 13.76
N ASP A 299 -16.59 -13.67 14.31
CA ASP A 299 -16.62 -14.03 15.74
C ASP A 299 -15.26 -14.48 16.29
N ARG A 300 -14.39 -15.00 15.45
CA ARG A 300 -13.00 -15.42 15.78
C ARG A 300 -11.99 -14.26 15.88
N TYR A 301 -12.42 -13.06 15.53
CA TYR A 301 -11.56 -11.89 15.40
C TYR A 301 -11.99 -10.72 16.31
N LEU A 302 -12.95 -10.95 17.23
CA LEU A 302 -13.48 -9.91 18.13
C LEU A 302 -12.40 -9.31 19.05
N SER A 303 -11.40 -10.10 19.44
CA SER A 303 -10.24 -9.64 20.23
C SER A 303 -9.06 -9.13 19.40
N THR A 304 -9.24 -9.00 18.07
CA THR A 304 -8.21 -8.52 17.16
C THR A 304 -8.48 -7.07 16.71
N PRO A 305 -7.52 -6.39 16.08
CA PRO A 305 -7.72 -5.04 15.53
C PRO A 305 -8.88 -4.91 14.53
N LEU A 306 -9.39 -6.02 13.98
CA LEU A 306 -10.52 -6.02 13.05
C LEU A 306 -11.78 -5.40 13.67
N PHE A 307 -12.13 -5.78 14.92
CA PHE A 307 -13.36 -5.37 15.62
C PHE A 307 -13.10 -4.68 16.96
N GLN A 308 -11.89 -4.20 17.20
CA GLN A 308 -11.69 -3.36 18.37
C GLN A 308 -12.54 -2.09 18.21
N VAL A 309 -13.65 -2.07 18.92
CA VAL A 309 -14.41 -0.84 19.17
C VAL A 309 -13.57 -0.07 20.18
N THR A 310 -12.82 0.91 19.73
CA THR A 310 -12.36 1.97 20.62
C THR A 310 -13.61 2.74 21.02
N GLU A 311 -14.06 2.60 22.28
CA GLU A 311 -14.92 3.64 22.86
C GLU A 311 -14.20 4.99 22.67
N PRO A 312 -14.92 6.05 22.34
CA PRO A 312 -14.31 7.36 22.18
C PRO A 312 -13.88 7.88 23.56
N GLU A 313 -12.74 7.43 24.07
CA GLU A 313 -11.90 8.32 24.85
C GLU A 313 -11.52 9.45 23.89
N ALA A 314 -11.49 10.69 24.38
CA ALA A 314 -10.98 11.83 23.64
C ALA A 314 -9.54 11.48 23.20
N VAL A 315 -9.42 10.79 22.07
CA VAL A 315 -8.17 10.31 21.51
C VAL A 315 -7.49 11.54 20.95
N SER A 316 -6.48 12.00 21.63
CA SER A 316 -5.44 12.75 20.94
C SER A 316 -4.89 11.78 19.88
N VAL A 317 -5.35 11.92 18.65
CA VAL A 317 -4.91 11.08 17.54
C VAL A 317 -3.41 11.28 17.42
N LYS A 318 -2.63 10.27 17.89
CA LYS A 318 -1.18 10.33 17.78
C LYS A 318 -0.80 10.08 16.35
N LEU A 319 0.10 10.91 15.84
CA LEU A 319 0.71 10.69 14.54
C LEU A 319 1.51 9.39 14.57
N ASN A 320 1.19 8.46 13.67
CA ASN A 320 1.86 7.18 13.52
C ASN A 320 2.49 7.07 12.14
N PHE A 321 3.65 6.39 12.07
CA PHE A 321 4.29 6.04 10.81
C PHE A 321 4.68 4.56 10.81
N PHE A 322 4.63 3.95 9.63
CA PHE A 322 5.22 2.63 9.43
C PHE A 322 6.74 2.77 9.32
N ASN A 323 7.44 2.32 10.35
CA ASN A 323 8.91 2.35 10.38
C ASN A 323 9.48 1.11 9.68
N SER A 324 10.14 1.29 8.54
CA SER A 324 10.71 0.18 7.76
C SER A 324 11.84 -0.55 8.49
N LEU A 325 12.51 0.09 9.45
CA LEU A 325 13.55 -0.55 10.25
C LEU A 325 12.98 -1.61 11.18
N THR A 326 11.92 -1.25 11.91
CA THR A 326 11.26 -2.15 12.86
C THR A 326 10.13 -2.96 12.24
N ARG A 327 9.68 -2.56 11.03
CA ARG A 327 8.53 -3.13 10.31
C ARG A 327 7.22 -3.07 11.09
N ARG A 328 7.04 -1.97 11.85
CA ARG A 328 5.87 -1.74 12.72
C ARG A 328 5.33 -0.33 12.52
N TYR A 329 4.05 -0.19 12.78
CA TYR A 329 3.45 1.11 13.00
C TYR A 329 3.84 1.60 14.39
N GLU A 330 4.42 2.78 14.46
CA GLU A 330 4.93 3.35 15.69
C GLU A 330 4.42 4.79 15.85
N PRO A 331 4.04 5.18 17.08
CA PRO A 331 3.71 6.57 17.34
C PRO A 331 4.96 7.44 17.13
N PHE A 332 4.78 8.52 16.39
CA PHE A 332 5.84 9.46 16.15
C PHE A 332 6.14 10.27 17.41
N GLU A 333 7.38 10.25 17.82
CA GLU A 333 7.94 11.09 18.87
C GLU A 333 9.31 11.58 18.42
N PRO A 334 9.56 12.89 18.41
CA PRO A 334 10.86 13.42 17.98
C PRO A 334 12.01 12.94 18.87
N VAL A 335 13.21 12.88 18.30
CA VAL A 335 14.45 12.52 19.03
C VAL A 335 14.78 13.58 20.08
N SER A 336 14.61 14.86 19.73
CA SER A 336 14.79 15.99 20.62
C SER A 336 13.49 16.40 21.28
N LYS A 337 13.52 16.82 22.55
CA LYS A 337 12.36 17.41 23.19
C LYS A 337 12.13 18.80 22.59
N GLY A 338 11.04 19.00 21.88
CA GLY A 338 10.67 20.27 21.26
C GLY A 338 9.75 20.07 20.05
N SER A 339 9.47 21.16 19.33
CA SER A 339 8.64 21.15 18.13
C SER A 339 9.44 20.96 16.84
N GLU A 340 10.78 21.05 16.89
CA GLU A 340 11.61 20.85 15.70
C GLU A 340 11.79 19.36 15.41
N VAL A 341 11.53 18.98 14.17
CA VAL A 341 11.72 17.64 13.61
C VAL A 341 12.72 17.70 12.48
N THR A 342 13.69 16.81 12.52
CA THR A 342 14.77 16.72 11.56
C THR A 342 14.52 15.60 10.54
N MET A 343 14.61 15.93 9.25
CA MET A 343 14.31 15.00 8.16
C MET A 343 15.43 15.00 7.12
N TYR A 344 15.92 13.82 6.76
CA TYR A 344 16.87 13.63 5.65
C TYR A 344 16.23 12.80 4.55
N SER A 345 16.35 13.26 3.30
CA SER A 345 15.83 12.57 2.11
C SER A 345 16.95 12.31 1.11
N CYS A 346 17.01 11.08 0.59
CA CYS A 346 17.88 10.81 -0.55
C CYS A 346 17.39 11.59 -1.77
N GLY A 347 18.20 12.47 -2.32
CA GLY A 347 17.89 13.27 -3.51
C GLY A 347 18.22 12.57 -4.83
N PRO A 348 18.16 13.26 -5.96
CA PRO A 348 18.48 12.70 -7.28
C PRO A 348 19.98 12.62 -7.52
N THR A 349 20.42 11.71 -8.40
CA THR A 349 21.68 11.82 -9.12
C THR A 349 21.46 12.73 -10.32
N VAL A 350 22.19 13.85 -10.39
CA VAL A 350 21.95 14.91 -11.36
C VAL A 350 22.67 14.68 -12.69
N HIS A 351 22.55 13.46 -13.24
CA HIS A 351 23.04 13.11 -14.56
C HIS A 351 21.99 13.27 -15.67
N ARG A 352 20.72 13.31 -15.30
CA ARG A 352 19.56 13.51 -16.18
C ARG A 352 18.42 14.19 -15.43
N ARG A 353 17.52 14.84 -16.17
CA ARG A 353 16.28 15.37 -15.59
C ARG A 353 15.52 14.25 -14.81
N PRO A 354 14.91 14.52 -13.66
CA PRO A 354 14.21 13.49 -12.90
C PRO A 354 13.02 12.91 -13.67
N HIS A 355 12.82 11.60 -13.55
CA HIS A 355 11.61 10.95 -14.03
C HIS A 355 10.54 10.91 -12.92
N LEU A 356 9.28 10.60 -13.28
CA LEU A 356 8.15 10.59 -12.33
C LEU A 356 8.38 9.71 -11.10
N GLY A 357 9.19 8.66 -11.19
CA GLY A 357 9.54 7.83 -10.04
C GLY A 357 10.34 8.59 -8.97
N ILE A 358 11.25 9.48 -9.38
CA ILE A 358 11.97 10.37 -8.45
C ILE A 358 11.01 11.41 -7.88
N LEU A 359 10.18 12.03 -8.74
CA LEU A 359 9.22 13.05 -8.33
C LEU A 359 8.15 12.47 -7.38
N ARG A 360 7.72 11.21 -7.57
CA ARG A 360 6.81 10.50 -6.64
C ARG A 360 7.42 10.38 -5.25
N ARG A 361 8.71 10.06 -5.16
CA ARG A 361 9.42 10.00 -3.90
C ARG A 361 9.48 11.38 -3.23
N MET A 362 9.84 12.42 -3.97
CA MET A 362 9.87 13.79 -3.44
C MET A 362 8.48 14.29 -3.00
N LEU A 363 7.41 13.83 -3.65
CA LEU A 363 6.04 14.08 -3.22
C LEU A 363 5.68 13.32 -1.94
N ALA A 364 6.20 12.11 -1.75
CA ALA A 364 6.02 11.39 -0.49
C ALA A 364 6.75 12.11 0.66
N ASP A 365 7.95 12.63 0.41
CA ASP A 365 8.72 13.44 1.37
C ASP A 365 7.98 14.74 1.72
N ASP A 366 7.40 15.44 0.72
CA ASP A 366 6.56 16.61 0.92
C ASP A 366 5.31 16.30 1.74
N LEU A 367 4.70 15.15 1.51
CA LEU A 367 3.54 14.70 2.28
C LEU A 367 3.91 14.41 3.74
N VAL A 368 5.05 13.74 4.01
CA VAL A 368 5.57 13.55 5.38
C VAL A 368 5.76 14.91 6.05
N ARG A 369 6.46 15.84 5.39
CA ARG A 369 6.69 17.19 5.90
C ARG A 369 5.39 17.92 6.21
N ARG A 370 4.44 17.97 5.27
CA ARG A 370 3.14 18.63 5.45
C ARG A 370 2.33 17.99 6.56
N THR A 371 2.40 16.67 6.72
CA THR A 371 1.73 15.96 7.82
C THR A 371 2.33 16.35 9.18
N LEU A 372 3.66 16.45 9.27
CA LEU A 372 4.34 16.91 10.49
C LEU A 372 4.00 18.37 10.81
N GLU A 373 4.02 19.26 9.82
CA GLU A 373 3.64 20.67 9.98
C GLU A 373 2.16 20.80 10.39
N PHE A 374 1.27 19.99 9.81
CA PHE A 374 -0.15 19.91 10.17
C PHE A 374 -0.34 19.40 11.60
N ALA A 375 0.57 18.55 12.09
CA ALA A 375 0.64 18.09 13.48
C ALA A 375 1.27 19.14 14.45
N GLY A 376 1.69 20.31 13.93
CA GLY A 376 2.24 21.41 14.73
C GLY A 376 3.76 21.36 14.92
N TYR A 377 4.49 20.54 14.16
CA TYR A 377 5.94 20.49 14.20
C TYR A 377 6.56 21.48 13.21
N GLU A 378 7.75 21.98 13.55
CA GLU A 378 8.64 22.69 12.63
C GLU A 378 9.62 21.69 12.01
N VAL A 379 9.70 21.61 10.68
CA VAL A 379 10.50 20.59 9.99
C VAL A 379 11.76 21.18 9.39
N LYS A 380 12.92 20.73 9.84
CA LYS A 380 14.22 20.97 9.20
C LYS A 380 14.51 19.84 8.20
N HIS A 381 14.29 20.09 6.93
CA HIS A 381 14.44 19.12 5.86
C HIS A 381 15.75 19.30 5.11
N VAL A 382 16.54 18.24 5.00
CA VAL A 382 17.79 18.16 4.22
C VAL A 382 17.60 17.16 3.09
N VAL A 383 17.82 17.59 1.86
CA VAL A 383 17.79 16.72 0.67
C VAL A 383 19.18 16.62 0.07
N CYS A 384 19.70 15.43 -0.18
CA CYS A 384 20.99 15.31 -0.83
C CYS A 384 20.88 15.51 -2.36
N ILE A 385 21.93 16.07 -2.95
CA ILE A 385 22.15 16.09 -4.39
C ILE A 385 23.40 15.28 -4.69
N THR A 386 23.22 14.18 -5.41
CA THR A 386 24.33 13.31 -5.82
C THR A 386 24.91 13.84 -7.12
N ASP A 387 25.96 14.63 -7.00
CA ASP A 387 26.76 15.20 -8.11
C ASP A 387 28.15 14.55 -8.26
N LEU A 388 28.39 13.46 -7.50
CA LEU A 388 29.57 12.61 -7.57
C LEU A 388 29.16 11.16 -7.81
N ASP A 389 28.93 10.79 -9.08
CA ASP A 389 28.50 9.46 -9.47
C ASP A 389 29.09 9.06 -10.83
N ASP A 390 29.24 7.76 -11.07
CA ASP A 390 29.80 7.25 -12.32
C ASP A 390 28.87 7.51 -13.52
N ASN A 391 27.54 7.53 -13.30
CA ASN A 391 26.56 7.86 -14.33
C ASN A 391 26.72 9.29 -14.83
N ILE A 392 27.13 10.23 -13.97
CA ILE A 392 27.41 11.62 -14.36
C ILE A 392 28.61 11.67 -15.31
N ILE A 393 29.68 10.93 -15.00
CA ILE A 393 30.87 10.87 -15.85
C ILE A 393 30.53 10.28 -17.22
N GLN A 394 29.77 9.17 -17.23
CA GLN A 394 29.33 8.52 -18.47
C GLN A 394 28.44 9.44 -19.30
N GLU A 395 27.51 10.16 -18.68
CA GLU A 395 26.62 11.07 -19.39
C GLU A 395 27.38 12.31 -19.92
N ALA A 396 28.32 12.86 -19.15
CA ALA A 396 29.20 13.93 -19.59
C ALA A 396 30.09 13.50 -20.78
N GLU A 397 30.57 12.26 -20.76
CA GLU A 397 31.31 11.68 -21.93
C GLU A 397 30.41 11.50 -23.14
N ARG A 398 29.17 11.04 -22.95
CA ARG A 398 28.21 10.83 -24.03
C ARG A 398 27.76 12.15 -24.69
N THR A 399 27.57 13.20 -23.88
CA THR A 399 27.09 14.52 -24.37
C THR A 399 28.23 15.46 -24.78
N GLY A 400 29.46 15.22 -24.32
CA GLY A 400 30.57 16.14 -24.47
C GLY A 400 30.48 17.39 -23.58
N GLU A 401 29.53 17.43 -22.64
CA GLU A 401 29.29 18.57 -21.75
C GLU A 401 30.21 18.47 -20.51
N PRO A 402 30.78 19.62 -20.02
CA PRO A 402 31.50 19.61 -18.77
C PRO A 402 30.62 19.11 -17.60
N ILE A 403 31.22 18.29 -16.71
CA ILE A 403 30.49 17.70 -15.56
C ILE A 403 29.76 18.78 -14.73
N ALA A 404 30.42 19.89 -14.46
CA ALA A 404 29.85 20.98 -13.65
C ALA A 404 28.58 21.57 -14.30
N ASP A 405 28.61 21.79 -15.62
CA ASP A 405 27.50 22.37 -16.38
C ASP A 405 26.35 21.37 -16.49
N LEU A 406 26.65 20.09 -16.75
CA LEU A 406 25.70 18.99 -16.77
C LEU A 406 24.94 18.90 -15.44
N CYS A 407 25.67 18.85 -14.31
CA CYS A 407 25.07 18.77 -12.98
C CYS A 407 24.22 20.01 -12.68
N ALA A 408 24.72 21.21 -12.93
CA ALA A 408 24.01 22.48 -12.69
C ALA A 408 22.69 22.55 -13.47
N ARG A 409 22.71 22.10 -14.74
CA ARG A 409 21.52 22.08 -15.59
C ARG A 409 20.47 21.13 -15.06
N HIS A 410 20.83 19.90 -14.74
CA HIS A 410 19.87 18.91 -14.25
C HIS A 410 19.39 19.17 -12.81
N GLU A 411 20.21 19.82 -12.00
CA GLU A 411 19.79 20.30 -10.69
C GLU A 411 18.77 21.45 -10.82
N ALA A 412 18.96 22.38 -11.75
CA ALA A 412 17.97 23.42 -12.04
C ALA A 412 16.65 22.82 -12.53
N GLU A 413 16.69 21.88 -13.47
CA GLU A 413 15.51 21.15 -13.96
C GLU A 413 14.78 20.40 -12.82
N PHE A 414 15.52 19.82 -11.86
CA PHE A 414 14.95 19.20 -10.68
C PHE A 414 14.19 20.22 -9.82
N HIS A 415 14.78 21.37 -9.54
CA HIS A 415 14.12 22.43 -8.77
C HIS A 415 12.89 23.00 -9.49
N ASP A 416 12.95 23.14 -10.81
CA ASP A 416 11.80 23.57 -11.61
C ASP A 416 10.65 22.56 -11.52
N ASP A 417 10.94 21.25 -11.58
CA ASP A 417 9.95 20.21 -11.45
C ASP A 417 9.33 20.16 -10.02
N LEU A 418 10.15 20.35 -8.97
CA LEU A 418 9.65 20.46 -7.59
C LEU A 418 8.69 21.63 -7.43
N LYS A 419 9.10 22.81 -7.94
CA LYS A 419 8.29 24.04 -7.90
C LYS A 419 6.98 23.87 -8.67
N ALA A 420 7.03 23.29 -9.86
CA ALA A 420 5.84 23.07 -10.68
C ALA A 420 4.83 22.14 -9.98
N LEU A 421 5.33 21.12 -9.27
CA LEU A 421 4.49 20.19 -8.48
C LEU A 421 4.07 20.75 -7.10
N GLY A 422 4.44 21.98 -6.74
CA GLY A 422 4.10 22.58 -5.45
C GLY A 422 4.73 21.87 -4.24
N ILE A 423 5.89 21.22 -4.44
CA ILE A 423 6.68 20.63 -3.37
C ILE A 423 7.38 21.73 -2.58
N LYS A 424 7.25 21.71 -1.27
CA LYS A 424 7.91 22.69 -0.39
C LYS A 424 9.43 22.58 -0.53
N PRO A 425 10.16 23.70 -0.68
CA PRO A 425 11.62 23.67 -0.77
C PRO A 425 12.22 23.15 0.55
N ALA A 426 13.27 22.33 0.44
CA ALA A 426 14.04 21.94 1.62
C ALA A 426 14.88 23.11 2.15
N GLU A 427 15.15 23.12 3.46
CA GLU A 427 16.02 24.10 4.10
C GLU A 427 17.46 23.98 3.61
N VAL A 428 17.88 22.76 3.24
CA VAL A 428 19.22 22.49 2.73
C VAL A 428 19.17 21.46 1.59
N TYR A 429 19.84 21.80 0.48
CA TYR A 429 20.20 20.85 -0.57
C TYR A 429 21.70 20.55 -0.49
N ALA A 430 22.03 19.43 0.16
CA ALA A 430 23.40 19.03 0.44
C ALA A 430 24.03 18.36 -0.79
N ARG A 431 25.07 18.96 -1.37
CA ARG A 431 25.79 18.42 -2.54
C ARG A 431 26.93 17.52 -2.10
N ALA A 432 27.02 16.32 -2.68
CA ALA A 432 28.08 15.36 -2.40
C ALA A 432 29.48 15.93 -2.68
N SER A 433 29.65 16.71 -3.75
CA SER A 433 30.94 17.34 -4.08
C SER A 433 31.43 18.37 -3.03
N LYS A 434 30.53 18.89 -2.19
CA LYS A 434 30.85 19.84 -1.12
C LYS A 434 31.08 19.18 0.25
N SER A 435 30.80 17.86 0.37
CA SER A 435 30.86 17.11 1.61
C SER A 435 31.96 16.04 1.61
N VAL A 436 32.94 16.15 0.72
CA VAL A 436 33.97 15.13 0.54
C VAL A 436 34.86 15.02 1.77
N ASP A 437 35.20 16.12 2.43
CA ASP A 437 36.01 16.11 3.65
C ASP A 437 35.26 15.37 4.78
N ASP A 438 33.94 15.53 4.88
CA ASP A 438 33.10 14.81 5.83
C ASP A 438 33.10 13.30 5.52
N MET A 439 33.05 12.91 4.24
CA MET A 439 33.10 11.52 3.81
C MET A 439 34.44 10.87 4.17
N ILE A 440 35.56 11.60 3.98
CA ILE A 440 36.91 11.15 4.34
C ILE A 440 37.03 11.01 5.86
N ALA A 441 36.54 11.99 6.63
CA ALA A 441 36.55 11.95 8.09
C ALA A 441 35.71 10.80 8.64
N LEU A 442 34.52 10.57 8.08
CA LEU A 442 33.65 9.43 8.44
C LEU A 442 34.33 8.11 8.12
N THR A 443 34.95 7.96 6.95
CA THR A 443 35.68 6.77 6.56
C THR A 443 36.84 6.49 7.51
N ARG A 444 37.61 7.54 7.88
CA ARG A 444 38.71 7.40 8.85
C ARG A 444 38.22 6.90 10.20
N ALA A 445 37.12 7.48 10.71
CA ALA A 445 36.51 7.04 11.96
C ALA A 445 36.07 5.57 11.93
N LEU A 446 35.58 5.08 10.79
CA LEU A 446 35.23 3.67 10.60
C LEU A 446 36.46 2.76 10.56
N VAL A 447 37.56 3.20 9.94
CA VAL A 447 38.86 2.47 9.93
C VAL A 447 39.44 2.40 11.34
N ASP A 448 39.52 3.53 12.06
CA ASP A 448 40.03 3.62 13.41
C ASP A 448 39.28 2.72 14.39
N LYS A 449 37.96 2.58 14.20
CA LYS A 449 37.11 1.67 14.98
C LYS A 449 37.20 0.19 14.52
N GLY A 450 37.91 -0.09 13.44
CA GLY A 450 38.09 -1.43 12.88
C GLY A 450 36.87 -1.99 12.11
N TYR A 451 35.93 -1.15 11.74
CA TYR A 451 34.76 -1.54 10.88
C TYR A 451 35.05 -1.39 9.39
N ALA A 452 36.14 -0.72 9.04
CA ALA A 452 36.58 -0.60 7.65
C ALA A 452 38.04 -0.95 7.54
N TYR A 453 38.49 -1.34 6.35
CA TYR A 453 39.87 -1.72 6.04
C TYR A 453 40.28 -1.15 4.67
N GLU A 454 41.59 -0.86 4.55
CA GLU A 454 42.22 -0.48 3.29
C GLU A 454 42.72 -1.70 2.54
N LYS A 455 42.53 -1.73 1.23
CA LYS A 455 43.11 -2.73 0.34
C LYS A 455 43.29 -2.14 -1.05
N LEU A 456 44.51 -2.15 -1.56
CA LEU A 456 44.90 -1.63 -2.88
C LEU A 456 44.47 -0.17 -3.13
N ASN A 457 44.64 0.70 -2.16
CA ASN A 457 44.27 2.12 -2.19
C ASN A 457 42.74 2.36 -2.32
N SER A 458 41.96 1.39 -1.89
CA SER A 458 40.50 1.54 -1.71
C SER A 458 40.15 1.18 -0.26
N VAL A 459 39.09 1.79 0.27
CA VAL A 459 38.62 1.52 1.64
C VAL A 459 37.26 0.86 1.57
N TYR A 460 37.11 -0.27 2.22
CA TYR A 460 35.94 -1.11 2.27
C TYR A 460 35.37 -1.20 3.67
N PHE A 461 34.05 -1.23 3.78
CA PHE A 461 33.35 -1.49 5.03
C PHE A 461 33.18 -3.00 5.21
N ASN A 462 33.58 -3.50 6.38
CA ASN A 462 33.47 -4.92 6.74
C ASN A 462 32.11 -5.21 7.35
N ILE A 463 31.17 -5.74 6.52
CA ILE A 463 29.81 -6.05 6.97
C ILE A 463 29.75 -7.15 8.04
N GLY A 464 30.73 -8.05 8.04
CA GLY A 464 30.81 -9.15 9.01
C GLY A 464 31.02 -8.68 10.46
N ARG A 465 31.43 -7.41 10.66
CA ARG A 465 31.57 -6.78 11.97
C ARG A 465 30.28 -6.24 12.55
N VAL A 466 29.22 -6.08 11.73
CA VAL A 466 27.91 -5.57 12.16
C VAL A 466 26.91 -6.72 12.19
N LYS A 467 26.67 -7.27 13.39
CA LYS A 467 25.81 -8.44 13.58
C LYS A 467 24.35 -8.24 13.11
N THR A 468 23.90 -7.00 13.08
CA THR A 468 22.53 -6.59 12.68
C THR A 468 22.44 -6.22 11.21
N TYR A 469 23.51 -6.44 10.40
CA TYR A 469 23.43 -6.16 8.97
C TYR A 469 22.39 -7.06 8.29
N GLY A 470 21.50 -6.48 7.54
CA GLY A 470 20.36 -7.16 6.92
C GLY A 470 19.03 -7.02 7.70
N GLU A 471 19.04 -6.35 8.88
CA GLU A 471 17.84 -6.18 9.71
C GLU A 471 16.74 -5.39 9.02
N MET A 472 17.06 -4.24 8.41
CA MET A 472 16.08 -3.42 7.70
C MET A 472 15.53 -4.15 6.48
N SER A 473 16.41 -4.76 5.69
CA SER A 473 16.03 -5.44 4.45
C SER A 473 15.42 -6.84 4.66
N GLY A 474 15.62 -7.44 5.84
CA GLY A 474 15.24 -8.82 6.13
C GLY A 474 16.00 -9.85 5.29
N LYS A 475 17.13 -9.48 4.70
CA LYS A 475 17.90 -10.38 3.86
C LYS A 475 18.90 -11.19 4.67
N ASP A 476 18.82 -12.51 4.49
CA ASP A 476 19.83 -13.43 4.99
C ASP A 476 21.15 -13.26 4.21
N LEU A 477 22.21 -12.86 4.91
CA LEU A 477 23.53 -12.67 4.31
C LEU A 477 24.08 -13.93 3.62
N GLY A 478 23.69 -15.11 4.10
CA GLY A 478 24.11 -16.40 3.52
C GLY A 478 23.47 -16.66 2.15
N LYS A 479 22.34 -16.00 1.84
CA LYS A 479 21.59 -16.18 0.59
C LYS A 479 21.78 -15.03 -0.41
N ILE A 480 22.64 -14.07 -0.09
CA ILE A 480 22.94 -12.96 -1.03
C ILE A 480 23.69 -13.51 -2.23
N LYS A 481 23.07 -13.43 -3.40
CA LYS A 481 23.72 -13.81 -4.66
C LYS A 481 24.71 -12.71 -5.07
N ILE A 482 26.00 -13.05 -4.99
CA ILE A 482 27.08 -12.21 -5.49
C ILE A 482 26.88 -11.96 -6.99
N GLY A 483 26.93 -10.69 -7.40
CA GLY A 483 26.74 -10.27 -8.80
C GLY A 483 25.30 -9.97 -9.23
N ALA A 484 24.28 -10.36 -8.44
CA ALA A 484 22.88 -10.05 -8.74
C ALA A 484 22.28 -9.01 -7.77
N THR A 485 22.78 -8.94 -6.53
CA THR A 485 22.29 -8.06 -5.46
C THR A 485 23.36 -7.20 -4.81
N VAL A 486 24.62 -7.48 -5.13
CA VAL A 486 25.80 -6.71 -4.68
C VAL A 486 26.59 -6.38 -5.94
N ASP A 487 26.89 -5.09 -6.15
CA ASP A 487 27.75 -4.67 -7.23
C ASP A 487 29.11 -5.38 -7.13
N LEU A 488 29.44 -6.15 -8.17
CA LEU A 488 30.78 -6.66 -8.35
C LEU A 488 31.65 -5.47 -8.74
N ASP A 489 32.11 -4.73 -7.74
CA ASP A 489 33.23 -3.83 -7.95
C ASP A 489 34.39 -4.67 -8.52
N ARG A 490 35.10 -4.13 -9.51
CA ARG A 490 36.27 -4.75 -10.13
C ARG A 490 37.48 -4.80 -9.18
N TYR A 491 37.24 -4.87 -7.85
CA TYR A 491 38.26 -4.70 -6.80
C TYR A 491 38.36 -5.92 -5.91
N ASP A 492 39.53 -6.21 -5.45
CA ASP A 492 39.83 -7.31 -4.52
C ASP A 492 39.35 -6.95 -3.10
N LYS A 493 38.13 -7.37 -2.74
CA LYS A 493 37.61 -7.31 -1.36
C LYS A 493 38.01 -8.54 -0.57
N ASP A 494 38.09 -8.44 0.76
CA ASP A 494 38.30 -9.60 1.63
C ASP A 494 37.05 -10.50 1.65
N ASP A 495 35.85 -9.89 1.74
CA ASP A 495 34.58 -10.54 1.52
C ASP A 495 33.88 -9.85 0.33
N PRO A 496 33.44 -10.56 -0.69
CA PRO A 496 32.72 -9.97 -1.84
C PRO A 496 31.48 -9.17 -1.45
N ARG A 497 30.91 -9.41 -0.27
CA ARG A 497 29.73 -8.72 0.26
C ARG A 497 30.05 -7.36 0.89
N ASP A 498 31.30 -7.11 1.26
CA ASP A 498 31.76 -5.82 1.79
C ASP A 498 31.49 -4.71 0.77
N PHE A 499 31.10 -3.53 1.23
CA PHE A 499 30.85 -2.42 0.32
C PHE A 499 31.95 -1.36 0.39
N THR A 500 32.14 -0.69 -0.74
CA THR A 500 33.18 0.33 -0.89
C THR A 500 32.76 1.62 -0.20
N LEU A 501 33.63 2.22 0.57
CA LEU A 501 33.51 3.58 1.12
C LEU A 501 34.23 4.57 0.21
N LEU A 502 35.53 4.36 -0.02
CA LEU A 502 36.34 5.15 -0.92
C LEU A 502 36.99 4.20 -1.93
N ARG A 503 36.77 4.43 -3.20
CA ARG A 503 37.43 3.65 -4.23
C ARG A 503 38.66 4.36 -4.82
N ARG A 504 39.69 3.61 -5.19
CA ARG A 504 40.82 4.12 -5.94
C ARG A 504 40.38 4.73 -7.25
N SER A 505 40.86 5.92 -7.55
CA SER A 505 40.58 6.61 -8.82
C SER A 505 41.27 5.94 -10.00
N THR A 506 40.59 5.89 -11.12
CA THR A 506 41.15 5.40 -12.39
C THR A 506 42.06 6.45 -13.02
N LEU A 507 42.93 6.02 -13.95
CA LEU A 507 43.79 6.96 -14.70
C LEU A 507 42.97 7.99 -15.49
N THR A 508 41.80 7.61 -16.00
CA THR A 508 40.90 8.50 -16.70
C THR A 508 40.37 9.59 -15.77
N GLU A 509 39.93 9.24 -14.58
CA GLU A 509 39.45 10.18 -13.58
C GLU A 509 40.57 11.13 -13.11
N MET A 510 41.78 10.61 -12.92
CA MET A 510 42.93 11.43 -12.58
C MET A 510 43.28 12.46 -13.68
N ARG A 511 43.20 12.05 -14.95
CA ARG A 511 43.40 12.97 -16.09
C ARG A 511 42.34 14.06 -16.16
N LYS A 512 41.09 13.75 -15.70
CA LYS A 512 39.96 14.69 -15.67
C LYS A 512 39.94 15.54 -14.40
N GLY A 513 40.84 15.30 -13.46
CA GLY A 513 40.83 15.98 -12.15
C GLY A 513 39.68 15.55 -11.24
N SER A 514 38.97 14.44 -11.55
CA SER A 514 37.83 13.92 -10.78
C SER A 514 38.29 12.95 -9.70
N TYR A 515 39.16 13.41 -8.78
CA TYR A 515 39.67 12.60 -7.68
C TYR A 515 40.01 13.48 -6.47
N TYR A 516 40.15 12.85 -5.31
CA TYR A 516 40.49 13.48 -4.05
C TYR A 516 41.73 12.82 -3.45
N LYS A 517 42.67 13.65 -2.96
CA LYS A 517 43.88 13.17 -2.33
C LYS A 517 43.64 12.86 -0.87
N THR A 518 43.97 11.65 -0.44
CA THR A 518 43.84 11.18 0.94
C THR A 518 45.06 10.40 1.37
N GLU A 519 45.09 9.98 2.64
CA GLU A 519 46.11 9.05 3.17
C GLU A 519 46.11 7.70 2.45
N TRP A 520 44.98 7.30 1.86
CA TRP A 520 44.84 6.05 1.08
C TRP A 520 45.14 6.26 -0.42
N GLY A 521 45.63 7.42 -0.80
CA GLY A 521 45.95 7.77 -2.18
C GLY A 521 44.91 8.64 -2.83
N ASN A 522 44.84 8.57 -4.20
CA ASN A 522 43.82 9.28 -4.99
C ASN A 522 42.54 8.45 -5.05
N VAL A 523 41.48 8.91 -4.40
CA VAL A 523 40.23 8.16 -4.26
C VAL A 523 39.03 8.96 -4.74
N ARG A 524 37.90 8.24 -4.90
CA ARG A 524 36.56 8.81 -5.03
C ARG A 524 35.61 8.17 -4.01
N PRO A 525 34.78 8.99 -3.32
CA PRO A 525 33.74 8.50 -2.46
C PRO A 525 32.73 7.66 -3.22
N SER A 526 32.32 6.53 -2.65
CA SER A 526 31.21 5.75 -3.15
C SER A 526 29.87 6.33 -2.70
N TRP A 527 28.79 5.90 -3.35
CA TRP A 527 27.44 6.42 -3.09
C TRP A 527 26.98 6.28 -1.61
N HIS A 528 27.28 5.15 -0.98
CA HIS A 528 26.81 4.87 0.38
C HIS A 528 27.42 5.75 1.48
N VAL A 529 28.67 6.17 1.34
CA VAL A 529 29.31 7.06 2.32
C VAL A 529 28.82 8.51 2.15
N GLN A 530 28.35 8.89 0.95
CA GLN A 530 27.90 10.25 0.68
C GLN A 530 26.70 10.62 1.57
N CYS A 531 25.62 9.82 1.54
CA CYS A 531 24.42 10.09 2.31
C CYS A 531 24.70 10.04 3.83
N SER A 532 25.45 9.05 4.32
CA SER A 532 25.82 8.96 5.72
C SER A 532 26.58 10.19 6.21
N ALA A 533 27.54 10.69 5.41
CA ALA A 533 28.34 11.86 5.78
C ALA A 533 27.51 13.15 5.73
N MET A 534 26.73 13.36 4.66
CA MET A 534 25.89 14.55 4.50
C MET A 534 24.80 14.63 5.58
N ALA A 535 24.10 13.51 5.85
CA ALA A 535 23.11 13.47 6.91
C ALA A 535 23.72 13.84 8.27
N ARG A 536 24.87 13.26 8.59
CA ARG A 536 25.58 13.53 9.85
C ARG A 536 26.06 14.98 9.95
N ALA A 537 26.59 15.54 8.88
CA ALA A 537 27.11 16.92 8.87
C ALA A 537 26.01 17.97 9.12
N HIS A 538 24.78 17.75 8.58
CA HIS A 538 23.69 18.70 8.67
C HIS A 538 22.72 18.46 9.82
N LEU A 539 22.54 17.18 10.26
CA LEU A 539 21.54 16.78 11.26
C LEU A 539 22.15 16.11 12.51
N GLY A 540 23.47 15.87 12.50
CA GLY A 540 24.15 15.23 13.62
C GLY A 540 24.13 13.69 13.56
N ASP A 541 24.58 13.06 14.65
CA ASP A 541 24.71 11.60 14.75
C ASP A 541 23.36 10.89 14.80
N ARG A 542 22.31 11.59 15.22
CA ARG A 542 20.95 11.05 15.35
C ARG A 542 19.92 12.12 15.00
N PHE A 543 18.96 11.75 14.14
CA PHE A 543 17.87 12.60 13.68
C PHE A 543 16.54 11.81 13.59
N ASP A 544 15.43 12.48 13.27
CA ASP A 544 14.11 11.89 13.41
C ASP A 544 13.75 10.96 12.25
N ILE A 545 13.77 11.47 11.02
CA ILE A 545 13.22 10.74 9.87
C ILE A 545 14.23 10.66 8.72
N HIS A 546 14.45 9.45 8.21
CA HIS A 546 15.14 9.20 6.94
C HIS A 546 14.15 8.67 5.91
N THR A 547 14.06 9.31 4.75
CA THR A 547 13.14 8.89 3.68
C THR A 547 13.87 8.41 2.44
N GLY A 548 13.21 7.55 1.68
CA GLY A 548 13.69 7.06 0.40
C GLY A 548 12.65 6.25 -0.35
N SER A 549 13.04 5.57 -1.41
CA SER A 549 12.19 4.59 -2.08
C SER A 549 12.57 3.16 -1.66
N VAL A 550 11.61 2.23 -1.77
CA VAL A 550 11.81 0.83 -1.34
C VAL A 550 13.02 0.13 -1.98
N ASN A 551 13.45 0.56 -3.16
CA ASN A 551 14.65 0.02 -3.79
C ASN A 551 15.95 0.50 -3.15
N LEU A 552 15.92 1.55 -2.31
CA LEU A 552 17.07 2.01 -1.54
C LEU A 552 17.25 1.23 -0.24
N ILE A 553 16.24 0.51 0.25
CA ILE A 553 16.32 -0.30 1.46
C ILE A 553 17.58 -1.18 1.41
N PHE A 554 17.79 -1.88 0.27
CA PHE A 554 18.98 -2.70 0.07
C PHE A 554 19.58 -2.46 -1.32
N PRO A 555 20.90 -2.19 -1.42
CA PRO A 555 21.85 -2.18 -0.29
C PRO A 555 22.04 -0.82 0.39
N HIS A 556 21.50 0.29 -0.15
CA HIS A 556 21.91 1.67 0.19
C HIS A 556 21.63 2.02 1.66
N HIS A 557 20.40 2.00 2.10
CA HIS A 557 20.03 2.36 3.48
C HIS A 557 20.52 1.32 4.51
N GLU A 558 20.61 0.05 4.13
CA GLU A 558 21.23 -0.98 4.95
C GLU A 558 22.70 -0.66 5.21
N ASN A 559 23.42 -0.16 4.19
CA ASN A 559 24.81 0.26 4.29
C ASN A 559 24.97 1.53 5.14
N GLU A 560 24.05 2.50 5.03
CA GLU A 560 24.02 3.68 5.88
C GLU A 560 23.76 3.32 7.35
N LEU A 561 22.79 2.45 7.60
CA LEU A 561 22.47 1.92 8.92
C LEU A 561 23.69 1.22 9.54
N ALA A 562 24.43 0.43 8.75
CA ALA A 562 25.63 -0.26 9.21
C ALA A 562 26.74 0.73 9.60
N GLN A 563 26.94 1.79 8.80
CA GLN A 563 27.91 2.85 9.09
C GLN A 563 27.57 3.59 10.39
N SER A 564 26.30 3.98 10.56
CA SER A 564 25.88 4.69 11.78
C SER A 564 26.04 3.84 13.04
N ARG A 565 25.61 2.56 12.99
CA ARG A 565 25.78 1.63 14.10
C ARG A 565 27.25 1.36 14.44
N ALA A 566 28.11 1.27 13.43
CA ALA A 566 29.56 1.13 13.65
C ALA A 566 30.15 2.37 14.37
N LEU A 567 29.64 3.56 14.11
CA LEU A 567 30.13 4.80 14.71
C LEU A 567 29.56 5.08 16.10
N SER A 568 28.26 4.95 16.28
CA SER A 568 27.53 5.37 17.48
C SER A 568 26.93 4.22 18.30
N GLY A 569 26.80 3.02 17.71
CA GLY A 569 26.05 1.90 18.28
C GLY A 569 24.55 1.95 17.98
N GLU A 570 24.04 3.07 17.44
CA GLU A 570 22.63 3.34 17.21
C GLU A 570 22.33 3.65 15.73
N PRO A 571 21.08 3.46 15.27
CA PRO A 571 20.64 3.98 13.97
C PRO A 571 20.73 5.51 13.92
N GLN A 572 21.16 6.07 12.80
CA GLN A 572 21.22 7.53 12.64
C GLN A 572 19.82 8.15 12.58
N ALA A 573 18.84 7.47 12.01
CA ALA A 573 17.45 7.92 11.98
C ALA A 573 16.58 7.04 12.88
N ARG A 574 15.64 7.68 13.60
CA ARG A 574 14.64 6.97 14.43
C ARG A 574 13.60 6.29 13.56
N PHE A 575 13.11 6.98 12.52
CA PHE A 575 12.14 6.47 11.56
C PHE A 575 12.76 6.37 10.17
N TRP A 576 12.53 5.23 9.52
CA TRP A 576 12.89 4.99 8.12
C TRP A 576 11.62 4.81 7.30
N LEU A 577 11.30 5.78 6.45
CA LEU A 577 10.09 5.78 5.64
C LEU A 577 10.42 5.55 4.17
N HIS A 578 9.75 4.57 3.55
CA HIS A 578 10.04 4.20 2.18
C HIS A 578 8.78 4.27 1.31
N SER A 579 8.88 5.03 0.23
CA SER A 579 7.82 5.12 -0.77
C SER A 579 7.97 4.04 -1.84
N GLU A 580 6.83 3.52 -2.30
CA GLU A 580 6.76 2.59 -3.41
C GLU A 580 6.98 3.28 -4.77
N LEU A 581 7.19 2.45 -5.79
CA LEU A 581 7.68 2.86 -7.10
C LEU A 581 6.54 3.31 -8.03
N VAL A 582 6.91 4.07 -9.06
CA VAL A 582 6.07 4.26 -10.25
C VAL A 582 6.37 3.17 -11.27
N LEU A 583 5.32 2.52 -11.76
CA LEU A 583 5.39 1.45 -12.74
C LEU A 583 4.84 1.94 -14.09
N ALA A 584 5.62 1.81 -15.15
CA ALA A 584 5.21 2.09 -16.53
C ALA A 584 5.14 0.78 -17.31
N GLY A 585 3.98 0.45 -17.89
CA GLY A 585 3.77 -0.83 -18.57
C GLY A 585 4.02 -2.06 -17.68
N GLY A 586 3.75 -1.96 -16.37
CA GLY A 586 3.99 -3.02 -15.40
C GLY A 586 5.46 -3.21 -14.99
N LYS A 587 6.37 -2.38 -15.50
CA LYS A 587 7.80 -2.40 -15.18
C LYS A 587 8.18 -1.17 -14.36
N LYS A 588 9.18 -1.32 -13.48
CA LYS A 588 9.78 -0.23 -12.72
C LYS A 588 10.24 0.89 -13.68
N MET A 589 9.87 2.12 -13.37
CA MET A 589 10.39 3.29 -14.08
C MET A 589 11.86 3.50 -13.71
N ILE A 590 12.72 3.46 -14.72
CA ILE A 590 14.16 3.65 -14.61
C ILE A 590 14.63 4.54 -15.76
N ASP A 591 15.90 4.98 -15.74
CA ASP A 591 16.49 5.77 -16.82
C ASP A 591 16.73 5.01 -18.14
N ALA A 592 16.35 3.74 -18.22
CA ALA A 592 16.43 2.95 -19.44
C ALA A 592 15.31 3.30 -20.44
N GLU A 593 15.56 3.06 -21.72
CA GLU A 593 14.61 3.32 -22.79
C GLU A 593 13.28 2.56 -22.59
N GLY A 594 12.18 3.27 -22.86
CA GLY A 594 10.81 2.72 -22.87
C GLY A 594 10.07 2.74 -21.54
N THR A 595 10.72 3.08 -20.42
CA THR A 595 10.04 3.20 -19.12
C THR A 595 10.13 4.61 -18.51
N ARG A 596 11.07 5.42 -18.96
CA ARG A 596 11.31 6.77 -18.44
C ARG A 596 10.24 7.74 -18.93
N VAL A 597 9.53 8.39 -18.00
CA VAL A 597 8.58 9.48 -18.26
C VAL A 597 8.91 10.62 -17.30
N THR A 598 9.05 11.83 -17.81
CA THR A 598 9.35 13.06 -17.05
C THR A 598 8.09 13.91 -16.87
N LEU A 599 8.17 14.92 -16.01
CA LEU A 599 7.07 15.88 -15.86
C LEU A 599 6.75 16.61 -17.19
N PRO A 600 7.74 17.17 -17.94
CA PRO A 600 7.47 17.77 -19.24
C PRO A 600 6.78 16.88 -20.24
N ASP A 601 7.03 15.56 -20.22
CA ASP A 601 6.34 14.64 -21.12
C ASP A 601 4.83 14.61 -20.86
N LEU A 602 4.39 14.71 -19.60
CA LEU A 602 2.98 14.79 -19.25
C LEU A 602 2.40 16.20 -19.52
N LEU A 603 3.16 17.25 -19.22
CA LEU A 603 2.73 18.62 -19.54
C LEU A 603 2.56 18.81 -21.06
N GLY A 604 3.46 18.24 -21.87
CA GLY A 604 3.36 18.21 -23.34
C GLY A 604 2.15 17.45 -23.86
N ARG A 605 1.59 16.54 -23.05
CA ARG A 605 0.34 15.82 -23.32
C ARG A 605 -0.91 16.57 -22.84
N GLY A 606 -0.75 17.80 -22.30
CA GLY A 606 -1.84 18.66 -21.84
C GLY A 606 -2.31 18.42 -20.40
N TYR A 607 -1.52 17.73 -19.58
CA TYR A 607 -1.79 17.64 -18.14
C TYR A 607 -1.24 18.86 -17.40
N LEU A 608 -1.95 19.30 -16.37
CA LEU A 608 -1.46 20.37 -15.49
C LEU A 608 -0.55 19.77 -14.40
N PRO A 609 0.44 20.52 -13.88
CA PRO A 609 1.31 20.03 -12.80
C PRO A 609 0.55 19.53 -11.56
N ARG A 610 -0.53 20.23 -11.17
CA ARG A 610 -1.37 19.83 -10.03
C ARG A 610 -2.16 18.55 -10.28
N GLU A 611 -2.53 18.25 -11.54
CA GLU A 611 -3.17 16.98 -11.90
C GLU A 611 -2.16 15.83 -11.77
N VAL A 612 -0.91 16.06 -12.18
CA VAL A 612 0.17 15.09 -12.00
C VAL A 612 0.49 14.90 -10.51
N ARG A 613 0.53 15.99 -9.72
CA ARG A 613 0.68 15.89 -8.26
C ARG A 613 -0.45 15.04 -7.66
N PHE A 614 -1.70 15.35 -7.96
CA PHE A 614 -2.85 14.63 -7.43
C PHE A 614 -2.81 13.15 -7.83
N PHE A 615 -2.52 12.85 -9.10
CA PHE A 615 -2.34 11.48 -9.58
C PHE A 615 -1.28 10.71 -8.77
N LEU A 616 -0.15 11.34 -8.48
CA LEU A 616 0.93 10.69 -7.74
C LEU A 616 0.65 10.57 -6.23
N VAL A 617 -0.11 11.49 -5.63
CA VAL A 617 -0.35 11.53 -4.18
C VAL A 617 -1.58 10.73 -3.76
N GLN A 618 -2.64 10.62 -4.59
CA GLN A 618 -3.89 9.94 -4.24
C GLN A 618 -3.73 8.45 -3.86
N THR A 619 -2.65 7.81 -4.31
CA THR A 619 -2.27 6.46 -3.93
C THR A 619 -1.36 6.51 -2.71
N HIS A 620 -1.65 5.71 -1.70
CA HIS A 620 -0.84 5.63 -0.48
C HIS A 620 0.65 5.50 -0.82
N TYR A 621 1.54 6.19 -0.06
CA TYR A 621 2.96 6.26 -0.42
C TYR A 621 3.65 4.89 -0.45
N ARG A 622 3.19 3.93 0.33
CA ARG A 622 3.70 2.54 0.35
C ARG A 622 3.05 1.63 -0.70
N GLN A 623 2.22 2.17 -1.60
CA GLN A 623 1.65 1.43 -2.72
C GLN A 623 2.26 1.86 -4.04
N PRO A 624 2.49 0.93 -4.99
CA PRO A 624 3.00 1.29 -6.31
C PRO A 624 1.97 2.08 -7.13
N VAL A 625 2.45 3.11 -7.81
CA VAL A 625 1.63 3.90 -8.73
C VAL A 625 1.81 3.35 -10.14
N HIS A 626 0.72 2.87 -10.74
CA HIS A 626 0.72 2.43 -12.13
C HIS A 626 0.42 3.61 -13.06
N LEU A 627 1.41 4.01 -13.86
CA LEU A 627 1.24 5.05 -14.88
C LEU A 627 0.43 4.48 -16.04
N LYS A 628 -0.84 4.88 -16.11
CA LYS A 628 -1.80 4.57 -17.16
C LYS A 628 -2.61 5.80 -17.50
N ASP A 629 -2.94 6.00 -18.77
CA ASP A 629 -3.68 7.16 -19.23
C ASP A 629 -5.07 7.26 -18.56
N GLU A 630 -5.75 6.13 -18.37
CA GLU A 630 -7.06 6.10 -17.73
C GLU A 630 -6.99 6.58 -16.26
N ARG A 631 -5.90 6.29 -15.55
CA ARG A 631 -5.69 6.75 -14.17
C ARG A 631 -5.34 8.23 -14.07
N LEU A 632 -4.60 8.75 -15.06
CA LEU A 632 -4.32 10.19 -15.17
C LEU A 632 -5.61 10.96 -15.46
N GLU A 633 -6.45 10.49 -16.39
CA GLU A 633 -7.74 11.08 -16.69
C GLU A 633 -8.71 11.01 -15.50
N ALA A 634 -8.72 9.90 -14.77
CA ALA A 634 -9.53 9.78 -13.55
C ALA A 634 -9.07 10.78 -12.47
N ALA A 635 -7.76 11.00 -12.31
CA ALA A 635 -7.22 11.99 -11.40
C ALA A 635 -7.61 13.42 -11.82
N ARG A 636 -7.49 13.78 -13.11
CA ARG A 636 -7.97 15.03 -13.68
C ARG A 636 -9.45 15.25 -13.41
N THR A 637 -10.29 14.24 -13.70
CA THR A 637 -11.74 14.32 -13.47
C THR A 637 -12.07 14.52 -11.99
N SER A 638 -11.37 13.84 -11.09
CA SER A 638 -11.57 13.98 -9.65
C SER A 638 -11.19 15.36 -9.16
N LEU A 639 -10.09 15.92 -9.65
CA LEU A 639 -9.63 17.25 -9.30
C LEU A 639 -10.60 18.32 -9.86
N GLN A 640 -11.06 18.16 -11.11
CA GLN A 640 -12.05 19.03 -11.72
C GLN A 640 -13.36 19.09 -10.90
N ARG A 641 -13.81 17.95 -10.37
CA ARG A 641 -15.00 17.92 -9.49
C ARG A 641 -14.79 18.72 -8.20
N LEU A 642 -13.58 18.73 -7.66
CA LEU A 642 -13.24 19.52 -6.47
C LEU A 642 -13.16 21.01 -6.80
N ASP A 643 -12.64 21.36 -7.98
CA ASP A 643 -12.62 22.72 -8.48
C ASP A 643 -14.04 23.25 -8.73
N ASP A 644 -14.86 22.48 -9.47
CA ASP A 644 -16.25 22.84 -9.70
C ASP A 644 -17.03 23.00 -8.39
N PHE A 645 -16.74 22.16 -7.41
CA PHE A 645 -17.33 22.26 -6.08
C PHE A 645 -16.92 23.55 -5.37
N ALA A 646 -15.62 23.86 -5.33
CA ALA A 646 -15.12 25.09 -4.71
C ALA A 646 -15.68 26.34 -5.43
N ASP A 647 -15.72 26.34 -6.76
CA ASP A 647 -16.29 27.41 -7.57
C ASP A 647 -17.80 27.58 -7.30
N ASN A 648 -18.53 26.48 -7.11
CA ASN A 648 -19.95 26.53 -6.80
C ASN A 648 -20.21 27.12 -5.41
N LEU A 649 -19.35 26.83 -4.41
CA LEU A 649 -19.44 27.42 -3.07
C LEU A 649 -19.27 28.93 -3.08
N VAL A 650 -18.32 29.45 -3.88
CA VAL A 650 -18.10 30.91 -4.01
C VAL A 650 -19.35 31.66 -4.48
N ASN A 651 -20.19 30.99 -5.28
CA ASN A 651 -21.38 31.57 -5.88
C ASN A 651 -22.66 31.39 -5.04
N VAL A 652 -22.58 30.86 -3.81
CA VAL A 652 -23.73 30.77 -2.91
C VAL A 652 -24.07 32.16 -2.35
N THR A 653 -25.25 32.66 -2.70
CA THR A 653 -25.73 34.01 -2.29
C THR A 653 -26.88 33.96 -1.31
N VAL A 654 -27.43 32.79 -1.03
CA VAL A 654 -28.61 32.65 -0.14
C VAL A 654 -28.19 33.03 1.28
N ALA A 655 -28.81 34.07 1.84
CA ALA A 655 -28.63 34.47 3.21
C ALA A 655 -29.49 33.63 4.16
N GLY A 656 -28.95 33.20 5.28
CA GLY A 656 -29.67 32.43 6.28
C GLY A 656 -28.77 32.05 7.45
N PRO A 657 -29.33 31.57 8.56
CA PRO A 657 -28.53 31.12 9.70
C PRO A 657 -27.69 29.89 9.32
N GLN A 658 -26.53 29.81 9.95
CA GLN A 658 -25.63 28.65 9.81
C GLN A 658 -26.38 27.33 10.12
N SER A 659 -26.14 26.31 9.31
CA SER A 659 -26.80 25.01 9.43
C SER A 659 -26.02 24.10 10.37
N MET A 660 -26.63 23.61 11.43
CA MET A 660 -26.03 22.60 12.32
C MET A 660 -25.63 21.31 11.57
N ASP A 661 -26.35 20.97 10.50
CA ASP A 661 -26.01 19.81 9.69
C ASP A 661 -24.67 20.00 8.96
N VAL A 662 -24.44 21.20 8.37
CA VAL A 662 -23.20 21.53 7.66
C VAL A 662 -22.02 21.59 8.61
N GLU A 663 -22.19 22.25 9.78
CA GLU A 663 -21.17 22.28 10.83
C GLU A 663 -20.79 20.87 11.29
N GLY A 664 -21.78 19.99 11.51
CA GLY A 664 -21.55 18.59 11.87
C GLY A 664 -20.79 17.83 10.80
N TRP A 665 -21.13 18.03 9.50
CA TRP A 665 -20.43 17.36 8.39
C TRP A 665 -19.01 17.85 8.18
N ILE A 666 -18.74 19.14 8.43
CA ILE A 666 -17.37 19.68 8.45
C ILE A 666 -16.57 19.06 9.57
N GLY A 667 -17.18 18.93 10.78
CA GLY A 667 -16.57 18.24 11.91
C GLY A 667 -16.20 16.79 11.59
N GLU A 668 -17.15 16.01 11.06
CA GLU A 668 -16.92 14.62 10.62
C GLU A 668 -15.79 14.52 9.57
N MET A 669 -15.77 15.43 8.61
CA MET A 669 -14.73 15.46 7.58
C MET A 669 -13.37 15.78 8.18
N LYS A 670 -13.26 16.82 9.03
CA LYS A 670 -11.99 17.19 9.67
C LYS A 670 -11.45 16.07 10.55
N GLU A 671 -12.30 15.44 11.36
CA GLU A 671 -11.91 14.29 12.19
C GLU A 671 -11.47 13.10 11.35
N GLY A 672 -12.25 12.74 10.32
CA GLY A 672 -11.91 11.63 9.41
C GLY A 672 -10.63 11.90 8.63
N PHE A 673 -10.43 13.13 8.15
CA PHE A 673 -9.20 13.54 7.47
C PHE A 673 -7.99 13.50 8.40
N HIS A 674 -8.09 14.10 9.59
CA HIS A 674 -7.05 14.12 10.60
C HIS A 674 -6.64 12.70 11.02
N THR A 675 -7.63 11.86 11.34
CA THR A 675 -7.39 10.44 11.69
C THR A 675 -6.67 9.69 10.60
N ALA A 676 -7.10 9.87 9.34
CA ALA A 676 -6.49 9.21 8.20
C ALA A 676 -5.05 9.69 7.93
N ILE A 677 -4.80 10.99 7.98
CA ILE A 677 -3.45 11.54 7.76
C ILE A 677 -2.49 11.14 8.88
N PHE A 678 -2.97 11.06 10.12
CA PHE A 678 -2.16 10.66 11.27
C PHE A 678 -1.96 9.15 11.37
N ASP A 679 -2.68 8.36 10.58
CA ASP A 679 -2.48 6.92 10.42
C ASP A 679 -1.66 6.64 9.15
N ASP A 680 -0.34 6.86 9.26
CA ASP A 680 0.65 6.59 8.20
C ASP A 680 0.32 7.28 6.86
N MET A 681 -0.27 8.49 6.93
CA MET A 681 -0.66 9.26 5.75
C MET A 681 -1.63 8.51 4.82
N ASN A 682 -2.68 7.92 5.38
CA ASN A 682 -3.71 7.20 4.62
C ASN A 682 -4.54 8.15 3.74
N ILE A 683 -3.95 8.58 2.63
CA ILE A 683 -4.54 9.53 1.69
C ILE A 683 -5.88 9.03 1.13
N SER A 684 -6.03 7.72 0.93
CA SER A 684 -7.27 7.17 0.39
C SER A 684 -8.44 7.40 1.34
N ALA A 685 -8.24 7.17 2.65
CA ALA A 685 -9.25 7.44 3.67
C ALA A 685 -9.47 8.95 3.85
N ALA A 686 -8.42 9.76 3.81
CA ALA A 686 -8.49 11.22 3.88
C ALA A 686 -9.34 11.81 2.72
N LEU A 687 -9.10 11.36 1.50
CA LEU A 687 -9.89 11.75 0.33
C LEU A 687 -11.34 11.25 0.42
N ALA A 688 -11.58 10.06 0.99
CA ALA A 688 -12.95 9.56 1.19
C ALA A 688 -13.75 10.46 2.16
N ALA A 689 -13.12 10.96 3.24
CA ALA A 689 -13.74 11.93 4.16
C ALA A 689 -14.08 13.23 3.42
N LEU A 690 -13.13 13.78 2.63
CA LEU A 690 -13.35 14.98 1.82
C LEU A 690 -14.51 14.79 0.82
N PHE A 691 -14.49 13.72 0.02
CA PHE A 691 -15.57 13.47 -0.97
C PHE A 691 -16.92 13.17 -0.32
N SER A 692 -16.96 12.71 0.93
CA SER A 692 -18.21 12.59 1.69
C SER A 692 -18.83 13.95 1.97
N LEU A 693 -18.04 14.92 2.44
CA LEU A 693 -18.47 16.31 2.64
C LEU A 693 -18.97 16.90 1.30
N VAL A 694 -18.16 16.77 0.23
CA VAL A 694 -18.53 17.27 -1.11
C VAL A 694 -19.89 16.77 -1.56
N ARG A 695 -20.19 15.48 -1.39
CA ARG A 695 -21.50 14.90 -1.75
C ARG A 695 -22.66 15.48 -0.94
N LYS A 696 -22.48 15.58 0.40
CA LYS A 696 -23.52 16.10 1.30
C LYS A 696 -23.83 17.56 1.00
N VAL A 697 -22.80 18.39 0.82
CA VAL A 697 -22.94 19.82 0.55
C VAL A 697 -23.51 20.07 -0.86
N ASN A 698 -23.04 19.32 -1.88
CA ASN A 698 -23.63 19.41 -3.23
C ASN A 698 -25.13 19.09 -3.23
N TYR A 699 -25.58 18.12 -2.43
CA TYR A 699 -27.00 17.84 -2.31
C TYR A 699 -27.77 19.05 -1.76
N LEU A 700 -27.28 19.74 -0.72
CA LEU A 700 -27.92 20.98 -0.23
C LEU A 700 -27.91 22.11 -1.26
N MET A 701 -26.80 22.26 -2.01
CA MET A 701 -26.71 23.26 -3.09
C MET A 701 -27.78 23.00 -4.16
N THR A 702 -27.97 21.75 -4.58
CA THR A 702 -29.01 21.42 -5.59
C THR A 702 -30.41 21.66 -5.09
N GLN A 703 -30.66 21.68 -3.80
CA GLN A 703 -31.93 22.00 -3.17
C GLN A 703 -32.11 23.53 -2.91
N GLY A 704 -31.08 24.35 -3.20
CA GLY A 704 -31.08 25.78 -2.88
C GLY A 704 -31.11 26.07 -1.36
N ARG A 705 -30.64 25.12 -0.54
CA ARG A 705 -30.71 25.16 0.93
C ARG A 705 -29.37 25.46 1.60
N LEU A 706 -28.29 25.58 0.85
CA LEU A 706 -26.97 25.95 1.39
C LEU A 706 -26.92 27.47 1.56
N HIS A 707 -26.57 27.95 2.73
CA HIS A 707 -26.43 29.36 2.99
C HIS A 707 -25.01 29.86 2.77
N ARG A 708 -24.84 31.17 2.61
CA ARG A 708 -23.52 31.79 2.31
C ARG A 708 -22.48 31.49 3.40
N ASP A 709 -22.90 31.62 4.67
CA ASP A 709 -22.00 31.38 5.80
C ASP A 709 -21.53 29.93 5.82
N ASP A 710 -22.44 28.96 5.58
CA ASP A 710 -22.09 27.54 5.45
C ASP A 710 -21.08 27.30 4.33
N ALA A 711 -21.26 27.98 3.17
CA ALA A 711 -20.33 27.85 2.04
C ALA A 711 -18.93 28.40 2.38
N GLY A 712 -18.87 29.48 3.17
CA GLY A 712 -17.63 30.03 3.71
C GLY A 712 -16.88 29.03 4.59
N ASP A 713 -17.59 28.40 5.54
CA ASP A 713 -17.02 27.41 6.46
C ASP A 713 -16.53 26.15 5.72
N VAL A 714 -17.25 25.73 4.66
CA VAL A 714 -16.80 24.61 3.81
C VAL A 714 -15.53 25.00 3.04
N LEU A 715 -15.42 26.22 2.52
CA LEU A 715 -14.19 26.69 1.86
C LEU A 715 -13.02 26.74 2.82
N ASP A 716 -13.21 27.16 4.08
CA ASP A 716 -12.16 27.13 5.09
C ASP A 716 -11.73 25.70 5.44
N ALA A 717 -12.69 24.78 5.49
CA ALA A 717 -12.40 23.36 5.66
C ALA A 717 -11.58 22.78 4.50
N LEU A 718 -11.85 23.18 3.25
CA LEU A 718 -11.05 22.81 2.08
C LEU A 718 -9.62 23.36 2.16
N ARG A 719 -9.43 24.60 2.64
CA ARG A 719 -8.08 25.17 2.86
C ARG A 719 -7.28 24.37 3.86
N THR A 720 -7.91 23.98 4.97
CA THR A 720 -7.27 23.14 5.99
C THR A 720 -6.80 21.80 5.39
N VAL A 721 -7.62 21.16 4.58
CA VAL A 721 -7.26 19.91 3.88
C VAL A 721 -6.11 20.15 2.89
N ASP A 722 -6.10 21.29 2.21
CA ASP A 722 -5.07 21.60 1.20
C ASP A 722 -3.69 21.94 1.78
N GLU A 723 -3.61 22.29 3.06
CA GLU A 723 -2.31 22.40 3.75
C GLU A 723 -1.48 21.11 3.62
N VAL A 724 -2.17 19.96 3.64
CA VAL A 724 -1.54 18.64 3.48
C VAL A 724 -1.49 18.22 2.01
N LEU A 725 -2.59 18.31 1.26
CA LEU A 725 -2.67 17.81 -0.12
C LEU A 725 -1.91 18.70 -1.12
N GLY A 726 -2.05 20.01 -1.01
CA GLY A 726 -1.43 21.00 -1.89
C GLY A 726 -1.90 20.90 -3.35
N VAL A 727 -3.21 20.64 -3.57
CA VAL A 727 -3.78 20.44 -4.91
C VAL A 727 -5.07 21.22 -5.14
N LEU A 728 -5.77 21.69 -4.10
CA LEU A 728 -7.12 22.24 -4.22
C LEU A 728 -7.11 23.73 -4.59
N HIS A 729 -6.19 24.52 -4.02
CA HIS A 729 -6.10 25.96 -4.20
C HIS A 729 -7.47 26.67 -4.12
N PRO A 730 -8.25 26.45 -3.07
CA PRO A 730 -9.55 27.09 -2.94
C PRO A 730 -9.38 28.63 -2.89
N PRO A 731 -10.30 29.41 -3.44
CA PRO A 731 -10.20 30.86 -3.48
C PRO A 731 -10.10 31.46 -2.07
N GLU A 732 -9.24 32.48 -1.89
CA GLU A 732 -8.95 33.06 -0.55
C GLU A 732 -10.13 33.79 0.07
N LYS A 733 -11.03 34.33 -0.73
CA LYS A 733 -12.25 35.02 -0.29
C LYS A 733 -13.40 34.80 -1.26
N LEU A 734 -14.62 34.80 -0.69
CA LEU A 734 -15.83 35.00 -1.48
C LEU A 734 -15.74 36.42 -2.06
N GLU A 735 -15.36 36.58 -3.32
CA GLU A 735 -15.38 37.87 -3.98
C GLU A 735 -16.82 38.41 -3.93
N GLU A 736 -17.02 39.54 -3.27
CA GLU A 736 -18.28 40.27 -3.41
C GLU A 736 -18.31 40.83 -4.83
N LEU A 737 -19.27 40.32 -5.63
CA LEU A 737 -19.57 40.98 -6.90
C LEU A 737 -19.89 42.48 -6.60
N PRO A 738 -19.33 43.43 -7.36
CA PRO A 738 -19.63 44.81 -7.17
C PRO A 738 -21.13 45.07 -7.06
N ALA A 739 -21.58 45.92 -6.16
CA ALA A 739 -22.98 46.17 -5.89
C ALA A 739 -23.79 46.53 -7.17
N GLU A 740 -23.13 47.14 -8.14
CA GLU A 740 -23.64 47.42 -9.46
C GLU A 740 -23.96 46.14 -10.25
N ILE A 741 -23.04 45.17 -10.27
CA ILE A 741 -23.21 43.88 -10.96
C ILE A 741 -24.33 43.07 -10.28
N GLN A 742 -24.35 43.06 -8.94
CA GLN A 742 -25.46 42.42 -8.19
C GLN A 742 -26.80 43.02 -8.54
N GLY A 743 -26.88 44.35 -8.76
CA GLY A 743 -28.08 45.04 -9.21
C GLY A 743 -28.52 44.59 -10.60
N VAL A 744 -27.55 44.39 -11.51
CA VAL A 744 -27.82 43.93 -12.90
C VAL A 744 -28.32 42.48 -12.90
N ILE A 745 -27.72 41.61 -12.07
CA ILE A 745 -28.14 40.22 -11.90
C ILE A 745 -29.60 40.16 -11.40
N ARG A 746 -29.94 40.91 -10.35
CA ARG A 746 -31.31 40.97 -9.82
C ARG A 746 -32.32 41.41 -10.86
N ARG A 747 -31.97 42.35 -11.73
CA ARG A 747 -32.84 42.81 -12.84
C ARG A 747 -33.04 41.71 -13.87
N ARG A 748 -32.00 40.93 -14.17
CA ARG A 748 -32.10 39.78 -15.08
C ARG A 748 -32.99 38.69 -14.51
N ASP A 749 -32.82 38.35 -13.24
CA ASP A 749 -33.63 37.31 -12.57
C ASP A 749 -35.12 37.74 -12.53
N ALA A 750 -35.38 38.99 -12.21
CA ALA A 750 -36.74 39.56 -12.28
C ALA A 750 -37.32 39.58 -13.68
N ALA A 751 -36.53 39.74 -14.74
CA ALA A 751 -36.96 39.63 -16.12
C ALA A 751 -37.37 38.17 -16.45
N ARG A 752 -36.55 37.19 -16.04
CA ARG A 752 -36.84 35.77 -16.24
C ARG A 752 -38.10 35.31 -15.50
N GLU A 753 -38.28 35.73 -14.25
CA GLU A 753 -39.52 35.47 -13.49
C GLU A 753 -40.76 35.96 -14.18
N ARG A 754 -40.66 37.11 -14.88
CA ARG A 754 -41.74 37.68 -15.70
C ARG A 754 -41.83 37.09 -17.11
N LYS A 755 -40.94 36.10 -17.45
CA LYS A 755 -40.82 35.48 -18.77
C LYS A 755 -40.45 36.47 -19.89
N ASP A 756 -39.79 37.55 -19.56
CA ASP A 756 -39.22 38.52 -20.48
C ASP A 756 -37.80 38.07 -20.84
N PHE A 757 -37.73 37.10 -21.76
CA PHE A 757 -36.47 36.46 -22.13
C PHE A 757 -35.59 37.39 -22.99
N ASP A 758 -36.21 38.31 -23.76
CA ASP A 758 -35.47 39.28 -24.59
C ASP A 758 -34.66 40.23 -23.70
N LEU A 759 -35.26 40.78 -22.63
CA LEU A 759 -34.57 41.62 -21.64
C LEU A 759 -33.54 40.81 -20.84
N ALA A 760 -33.82 39.56 -20.51
CA ALA A 760 -32.88 38.72 -19.79
C ALA A 760 -31.61 38.39 -20.61
N ASP A 761 -31.77 38.21 -21.94
CA ASP A 761 -30.64 37.99 -22.86
C ASP A 761 -29.85 39.29 -23.11
N GLU A 762 -30.52 40.45 -23.26
CA GLU A 762 -29.84 41.75 -23.35
C GLU A 762 -28.95 42.00 -22.09
N ILE A 763 -29.49 41.72 -20.91
CA ILE A 763 -28.74 41.86 -19.65
C ILE A 763 -27.58 40.85 -19.58
N ARG A 764 -27.72 39.63 -20.09
CA ARG A 764 -26.63 38.65 -20.18
C ARG A 764 -25.50 39.15 -21.07
N ASP A 765 -25.84 39.75 -22.20
CA ASP A 765 -24.86 40.28 -23.13
C ASP A 765 -24.14 41.51 -22.55
N ASP A 766 -24.84 42.39 -21.80
CA ASP A 766 -24.20 43.50 -21.04
C ASP A 766 -23.22 42.98 -20.00
N LEU A 767 -23.59 41.91 -19.25
CA LEU A 767 -22.69 41.29 -18.29
C LEU A 767 -21.49 40.65 -18.98
N ALA A 768 -21.66 40.03 -20.15
CA ALA A 768 -20.60 39.45 -20.96
C ALA A 768 -19.63 40.51 -21.46
N ALA A 769 -20.15 41.70 -21.90
CA ALA A 769 -19.36 42.86 -22.31
C ALA A 769 -18.50 43.45 -21.15
N ARG A 770 -19.00 43.35 -19.90
CA ARG A 770 -18.30 43.75 -18.69
C ARG A 770 -17.34 42.69 -18.15
N GLY A 771 -17.12 41.58 -18.87
CA GLY A 771 -16.20 40.51 -18.49
C GLY A 771 -16.78 39.48 -17.52
N TYR A 772 -18.11 39.31 -17.49
CA TYR A 772 -18.78 38.30 -16.67
C TYR A 772 -19.50 37.28 -17.56
N VAL A 773 -19.38 35.99 -17.17
CA VAL A 773 -20.13 34.89 -17.81
C VAL A 773 -21.33 34.52 -16.94
N VAL A 774 -22.52 34.45 -17.58
CA VAL A 774 -23.75 34.11 -16.88
C VAL A 774 -24.20 32.70 -17.25
N GLU A 775 -24.38 31.85 -16.23
CA GLU A 775 -24.87 30.49 -16.33
C GLU A 775 -26.21 30.35 -15.60
N ASP A 776 -27.20 29.77 -16.27
CA ASP A 776 -28.51 29.51 -15.67
C ASP A 776 -28.53 28.13 -15.01
N LEU A 777 -28.76 28.09 -13.70
CA LEU A 777 -28.89 26.88 -12.91
C LEU A 777 -30.34 26.69 -12.43
N PRO A 778 -30.77 25.46 -12.08
CA PRO A 778 -32.12 25.20 -11.55
C PRO A 778 -32.50 26.02 -10.30
N GLY A 779 -31.50 26.53 -9.55
CA GLY A 779 -31.70 27.32 -8.33
C GLY A 779 -31.42 28.82 -8.46
N GLY A 780 -31.12 29.34 -9.67
CA GLY A 780 -30.82 30.78 -9.87
C GLY A 780 -29.78 31.06 -10.94
N THR A 781 -29.39 32.31 -11.06
CA THR A 781 -28.37 32.76 -12.02
C THR A 781 -26.97 32.73 -11.38
N ARG A 782 -26.06 32.06 -12.02
CA ARG A 782 -24.62 32.05 -11.65
C ARG A 782 -23.85 33.05 -12.54
N VAL A 783 -23.02 33.87 -11.91
CA VAL A 783 -22.21 34.86 -12.65
C VAL A 783 -20.73 34.67 -12.26
N LYS A 784 -19.89 34.49 -13.27
CA LYS A 784 -18.43 34.33 -13.11
C LYS A 784 -17.71 35.46 -13.84
N ARG A 785 -16.59 35.92 -13.29
CA ARG A 785 -15.66 36.79 -14.02
C ARG A 785 -14.96 35.99 -15.12
N LYS A 786 -14.89 36.56 -16.32
CA LYS A 786 -14.16 35.91 -17.42
C LYS A 786 -12.66 36.04 -17.15
N ASN A 787 -11.97 34.91 -16.91
CA ASN A 787 -10.50 34.85 -16.74
C ASN A 787 -9.78 35.23 -18.04
#